data_f49f0c8280f6a8c537a7e106cd372f01
#
_entry.id   f49f0c8280f6a8c537a7e106cd372f01
#
_cell.length_a   1.000
_cell.length_b   1.000
_cell.length_c   1.000
_cell.angle_alpha   90.00
_cell.angle_beta   90.00
_cell.angle_gamma   90.00
#
_symmetry.space_group_name_H-M   'P 1'
#
loop_
_entity.id
_entity.type
_entity.pdbx_description
1 polymer ?
#
loop_
_entity_poly.entity_id
_entity_poly.type
_entity_poly.pdbx_seq_one_letter_code
_entity_poly.pdbx_strand_id
1 'polypeptide(L)'
;MRILLISSAFSGLTQRFYTELEDAGFLVSVELHSGDIAQLIEGVSLFKPDLILCPFLTKYLPKEIYQNYKCLIVHPGIKGDRGPSSLDWAIQNCEPEWGVSLLEAAEEMDAGDIWANKTFPMRQAASKSSLFYREVTQAAVDCLWEALSYFNAPDFKPEVQDYSRPDYQGKTQPLIKQSDRAINWKTQKTDEILRRINAADGSPGVLDEIYGIPVFIFNAHKETHLTGKAGEIIATANNAICRATVDGAIWIGHLKPKLEAGAKGIKLPATFVLKDLMPEAAPASSILKGLLSKTVKHIDCDYTKPGRQLPCQEVWYEQEVDAAYVYFSFHNGGMSTEQCRLLLSVYQHVATLPVKAIVLMGGEECWSNGVHLNHIEAADSPANESWLNINAIDDIVYQIISTLDKVTVSAVAGNAGAGGAILALAADRVFARAGVIFNPHYKNMGELYGSEYWTYLLPKRVGQEMAASLTEQRLPISAKKAWQLGLCDKVLDKNHTIFTAQVKHLVNTMISDSEVLINFLNAKSKIRCYDESLKVLATYRQSELTQMYANFYGNENYHIARKNFVYKTNDNNKTPENIARHRQNDGLTDMLSLGSMYHFVWQGYYQMSDALIDKQHQDIFILANQLISSVSREDLSKNIQLICQHVKEHFNAEEDLMERTDFQNYKEHVREHSAMLEKLSEIDHKIINDDWRQKDVREFMDKWRDHIIYSDMAFNYFLKNKNLESA
;
A
#
# COMPACT_ATOMS: atom_id res chain seq x y z
N MET A 1 -25.93 9.50 -4.66
CA MET A 1 -25.36 9.93 -5.97
C MET A 1 -24.60 8.78 -6.59
N ARG A 2 -24.79 8.57 -7.89
CA ARG A 2 -24.15 7.53 -8.71
C ARG A 2 -22.96 8.14 -9.44
N ILE A 3 -21.75 7.64 -9.16
CA ILE A 3 -20.52 8.18 -9.74
C ILE A 3 -19.84 7.09 -10.58
N LEU A 4 -19.65 7.35 -11.86
CA LEU A 4 -18.89 6.46 -12.75
C LEU A 4 -17.46 6.97 -12.88
N LEU A 5 -16.49 6.11 -12.58
CA LEU A 5 -15.09 6.37 -12.86
C LEU A 5 -14.75 5.85 -14.27
N ILE A 6 -14.43 6.75 -15.19
CA ILE A 6 -13.90 6.39 -16.51
C ILE A 6 -12.39 6.57 -16.49
N SER A 7 -11.63 5.51 -16.77
CA SER A 7 -10.17 5.55 -16.66
C SER A 7 -9.51 4.66 -17.73
N SER A 8 -8.29 5.03 -18.16
CA SER A 8 -7.49 4.19 -19.06
C SER A 8 -6.93 2.93 -18.40
N ALA A 9 -6.87 2.92 -17.07
CA ALA A 9 -6.46 1.77 -16.25
C ALA A 9 -7.02 1.93 -14.83
N PHE A 10 -7.25 0.82 -14.13
CA PHE A 10 -7.58 0.85 -12.70
C PHE A 10 -6.31 1.11 -11.88
N SER A 11 -5.71 2.28 -12.14
CA SER A 11 -4.45 2.75 -11.57
C SER A 11 -4.58 3.09 -10.08
N GLY A 12 -3.45 3.33 -9.40
CA GLY A 12 -3.45 3.74 -8.00
C GLY A 12 -4.31 4.98 -7.72
N LEU A 13 -4.32 5.98 -8.61
CA LEU A 13 -5.19 7.15 -8.47
C LEU A 13 -6.67 6.79 -8.67
N THR A 14 -6.98 5.93 -9.64
CA THR A 14 -8.36 5.46 -9.87
C THR A 14 -8.86 4.64 -8.67
N GLN A 15 -8.03 3.76 -8.11
CA GLN A 15 -8.34 3.00 -6.90
C GLN A 15 -8.52 3.93 -5.70
N ARG A 16 -7.71 5.00 -5.61
CA ARG A 16 -7.84 5.99 -4.54
C ARG A 16 -9.18 6.75 -4.64
N PHE A 17 -9.60 7.18 -5.83
CA PHE A 17 -10.91 7.80 -6.02
C PHE A 17 -12.03 6.82 -5.69
N TYR A 18 -11.92 5.58 -6.16
CA TYR A 18 -12.87 4.52 -5.88
C TYR A 18 -13.08 4.34 -4.37
N THR A 19 -12.01 4.16 -3.62
CA THR A 19 -12.10 3.91 -2.17
C THR A 19 -12.55 5.14 -1.38
N GLU A 20 -12.14 6.35 -1.75
CA GLU A 20 -12.59 7.59 -1.11
C GLU A 20 -14.11 7.79 -1.26
N LEU A 21 -14.62 7.55 -2.47
CA LEU A 21 -16.04 7.70 -2.78
C LEU A 21 -16.89 6.61 -2.13
N GLU A 22 -16.44 5.36 -2.12
CA GLU A 22 -17.13 4.27 -1.41
C GLU A 22 -17.17 4.49 0.10
N ASP A 23 -16.07 4.94 0.70
CA ASP A 23 -16.01 5.27 2.13
C ASP A 23 -16.94 6.43 2.53
N ALA A 24 -17.31 7.25 1.56
CA ALA A 24 -18.29 8.34 1.73
C ALA A 24 -19.73 7.92 1.42
N GLY A 25 -19.97 6.67 1.03
CA GLY A 25 -21.30 6.12 0.77
C GLY A 25 -21.87 6.45 -0.61
N PHE A 26 -21.03 6.84 -1.59
CA PHE A 26 -21.45 6.99 -2.97
C PHE A 26 -21.59 5.63 -3.67
N LEU A 27 -22.51 5.56 -4.62
CA LEU A 27 -22.64 4.39 -5.49
C LEU A 27 -21.60 4.51 -6.63
N VAL A 28 -20.53 3.74 -6.56
CA VAL A 28 -19.40 3.86 -7.49
C VAL A 28 -19.30 2.64 -8.39
N SER A 29 -19.04 2.88 -9.67
CA SER A 29 -18.65 1.84 -10.62
C SER A 29 -17.52 2.35 -11.51
N VAL A 30 -16.80 1.43 -12.15
CA VAL A 30 -15.64 1.75 -13.00
C VAL A 30 -15.88 1.24 -14.41
N GLU A 31 -15.54 2.06 -15.40
CA GLU A 31 -15.47 1.64 -16.81
C GLU A 31 -14.08 1.96 -17.38
N LEU A 32 -13.40 0.97 -17.94
CA LEU A 32 -12.08 1.16 -18.52
C LEU A 32 -12.19 1.57 -20.00
N HIS A 33 -11.60 2.71 -20.32
CA HIS A 33 -11.54 3.21 -21.70
C HIS A 33 -10.43 2.51 -22.50
N SER A 34 -10.73 1.33 -23.03
CA SER A 34 -9.83 0.53 -23.88
C SER A 34 -9.58 1.14 -25.27
N GLY A 35 -10.51 1.98 -25.74
CA GLY A 35 -10.60 2.51 -27.11
C GLY A 35 -11.87 2.06 -27.83
N ASP A 36 -12.58 1.10 -27.28
CA ASP A 36 -13.93 0.71 -27.77
C ASP A 36 -14.95 1.74 -27.25
N ILE A 37 -15.33 2.65 -28.15
CA ILE A 37 -16.27 3.73 -27.86
C ILE A 37 -17.69 3.19 -27.65
N ALA A 38 -18.09 2.15 -28.39
CA ALA A 38 -19.43 1.58 -28.28
C ALA A 38 -19.63 0.93 -26.89
N GLN A 39 -18.64 0.16 -26.43
CA GLN A 39 -18.64 -0.41 -25.08
C GLN A 39 -18.68 0.66 -23.99
N LEU A 40 -17.93 1.74 -24.17
CA LEU A 40 -17.88 2.84 -23.19
C LEU A 40 -19.25 3.54 -23.06
N ILE A 41 -19.90 3.85 -24.20
CA ILE A 41 -21.24 4.45 -24.25
C ILE A 41 -22.27 3.50 -23.63
N GLU A 42 -22.19 2.21 -23.94
CA GLU A 42 -23.06 1.19 -23.33
C GLU A 42 -22.92 1.19 -21.79
N GLY A 43 -21.69 1.16 -21.27
CA GLY A 43 -21.43 1.18 -19.84
C GLY A 43 -22.02 2.42 -19.13
N VAL A 44 -21.85 3.60 -19.72
CA VAL A 44 -22.46 4.83 -19.24
C VAL A 44 -24.00 4.73 -19.24
N SER A 45 -24.59 4.19 -20.32
CA SER A 45 -26.04 4.04 -20.46
C SER A 45 -26.64 3.04 -19.47
N LEU A 46 -25.92 1.97 -19.15
CA LEU A 46 -26.30 0.99 -18.14
C LEU A 46 -26.28 1.59 -16.74
N PHE A 47 -25.23 2.31 -16.41
CA PHE A 47 -25.06 2.88 -15.06
C PHE A 47 -25.91 4.12 -14.83
N LYS A 48 -26.12 4.98 -15.83
CA LYS A 48 -26.84 6.28 -15.75
C LYS A 48 -26.28 7.13 -14.59
N PRO A 49 -25.00 7.54 -14.67
CA PRO A 49 -24.35 8.28 -13.58
C PRO A 49 -24.91 9.68 -13.42
N ASP A 50 -24.91 10.21 -12.19
CA ASP A 50 -25.14 11.62 -11.90
C ASP A 50 -23.88 12.45 -12.21
N LEU A 51 -22.70 11.82 -12.04
CA LEU A 51 -21.38 12.42 -12.29
C LEU A 51 -20.43 11.38 -12.85
N ILE A 52 -19.64 11.79 -13.85
CA ILE A 52 -18.54 11.02 -14.37
C ILE A 52 -17.23 11.69 -13.93
N LEU A 53 -16.33 10.90 -13.33
CA LEU A 53 -14.99 11.33 -12.96
C LEU A 53 -13.95 10.56 -13.76
N CYS A 54 -12.95 11.26 -14.26
CA CYS A 54 -11.88 10.68 -15.07
C CYS A 54 -10.52 10.86 -14.36
N PRO A 55 -10.17 9.98 -13.42
CA PRO A 55 -8.94 10.13 -12.63
C PRO A 55 -7.66 9.97 -13.46
N PHE A 56 -7.70 9.12 -14.50
CA PHE A 56 -6.54 8.84 -15.36
C PHE A 56 -6.99 8.50 -16.76
N LEU A 57 -6.90 9.46 -17.68
CA LEU A 57 -7.20 9.27 -19.08
C LEU A 57 -5.98 9.52 -19.97
N THR A 58 -5.77 8.60 -20.93
CA THR A 58 -4.78 8.73 -22.01
C THR A 58 -5.44 8.81 -23.40
N LYS A 59 -6.76 8.80 -23.43
CA LYS A 59 -7.60 8.83 -24.64
C LYS A 59 -8.68 9.88 -24.48
N TYR A 60 -9.15 10.44 -25.59
CA TYR A 60 -10.25 11.38 -25.56
C TYR A 60 -11.56 10.74 -25.09
N LEU A 61 -12.30 11.48 -24.26
CA LEU A 61 -13.65 11.11 -23.90
C LEU A 61 -14.60 11.40 -25.09
N PRO A 62 -15.46 10.44 -25.50
CA PRO A 62 -16.39 10.64 -26.60
C PRO A 62 -17.36 11.81 -26.37
N LYS A 63 -17.66 12.55 -27.44
CA LYS A 63 -18.56 13.71 -27.44
C LYS A 63 -19.96 13.34 -26.93
N GLU A 64 -20.44 12.18 -27.29
CA GLU A 64 -21.72 11.62 -26.89
C GLU A 64 -21.85 11.46 -25.37
N ILE A 65 -20.71 11.35 -24.67
CA ILE A 65 -20.69 11.23 -23.20
C ILE A 65 -20.67 12.62 -22.56
N TYR A 66 -19.66 13.45 -22.85
CA TYR A 66 -19.49 14.72 -22.13
C TYR A 66 -20.55 15.79 -22.48
N GLN A 67 -21.26 15.64 -23.58
CA GLN A 67 -22.38 16.53 -23.90
C GLN A 67 -23.66 16.17 -23.12
N ASN A 68 -23.81 14.92 -22.68
CA ASN A 68 -25.01 14.44 -22.02
C ASN A 68 -24.83 14.23 -20.50
N TYR A 69 -23.59 14.15 -20.03
CA TYR A 69 -23.25 13.93 -18.62
C TYR A 69 -22.20 14.92 -18.17
N LYS A 70 -22.28 15.33 -16.91
CA LYS A 70 -21.22 16.11 -16.28
C LYS A 70 -19.98 15.22 -16.13
N CYS A 71 -18.89 15.60 -16.78
CA CYS A 71 -17.63 14.85 -16.80
C CYS A 71 -16.49 15.71 -16.29
N LEU A 72 -15.81 15.30 -15.22
CA LEU A 72 -14.66 16.01 -14.67
C LEU A 72 -13.39 15.16 -14.84
N ILE A 73 -12.35 15.79 -15.42
CA ILE A 73 -11.08 15.14 -15.76
C ILE A 73 -9.99 15.67 -14.84
N VAL A 74 -9.20 14.76 -14.26
CA VAL A 74 -8.01 15.10 -13.49
C VAL A 74 -6.87 15.40 -14.47
N HIS A 75 -6.43 16.66 -14.52
CA HIS A 75 -5.25 17.09 -15.24
C HIS A 75 -4.11 17.36 -14.24
N PRO A 76 -2.94 16.69 -14.35
CA PRO A 76 -1.82 16.91 -13.43
C PRO A 76 -1.02 18.16 -13.79
N GLY A 77 -1.70 19.30 -13.85
CA GLY A 77 -1.18 20.60 -14.24
C GLY A 77 -1.78 21.76 -13.44
N ILE A 78 -1.05 22.86 -13.35
CA ILE A 78 -1.51 24.13 -12.78
C ILE A 78 -2.52 24.81 -13.72
N LYS A 79 -3.21 25.87 -13.24
CA LYS A 79 -4.11 26.65 -14.09
C LYS A 79 -3.41 27.12 -15.36
N GLY A 80 -4.03 26.85 -16.50
CA GLY A 80 -3.53 27.21 -17.84
C GLY A 80 -2.54 26.20 -18.44
N ASP A 81 -2.11 25.18 -17.71
CA ASP A 81 -1.30 24.10 -18.29
C ASP A 81 -2.18 23.19 -19.14
N ARG A 82 -1.68 22.85 -20.34
CA ARG A 82 -2.36 21.96 -21.29
C ARG A 82 -1.39 21.02 -21.97
N GLY A 83 -1.83 19.80 -22.18
CA GLY A 83 -1.10 18.82 -22.99
C GLY A 83 -0.71 17.55 -22.25
N PRO A 84 -0.31 16.51 -23.01
CA PRO A 84 -0.24 15.14 -22.52
C PRO A 84 1.00 14.83 -21.66
N SER A 85 1.93 15.78 -21.50
CA SER A 85 3.22 15.56 -20.80
C SER A 85 3.50 16.61 -19.72
N SER A 86 2.45 17.11 -19.09
CA SER A 86 2.47 18.19 -18.10
C SER A 86 3.56 17.99 -17.03
N LEU A 87 3.51 16.90 -16.27
CA LEU A 87 4.47 16.64 -15.20
C LEU A 87 5.90 16.38 -15.71
N ASP A 88 6.05 15.78 -16.90
CA ASP A 88 7.38 15.58 -17.52
C ASP A 88 8.05 16.94 -17.77
N TRP A 89 7.32 17.90 -18.34
CA TRP A 89 7.83 19.25 -18.60
C TRP A 89 8.12 20.00 -17.30
N ALA A 90 7.24 19.92 -16.30
CA ALA A 90 7.44 20.56 -15.01
C ALA A 90 8.75 20.12 -14.35
N ILE A 91 9.04 18.79 -14.34
CA ILE A 91 10.30 18.27 -13.79
C ILE A 91 11.50 18.75 -14.62
N GLN A 92 11.44 18.68 -15.96
CA GLN A 92 12.57 19.09 -16.81
C GLN A 92 12.87 20.58 -16.68
N ASN A 93 11.84 21.41 -16.57
CA ASN A 93 11.96 22.88 -16.44
C ASN A 93 12.31 23.32 -15.01
N CYS A 94 12.42 22.41 -14.04
CA CYS A 94 12.66 22.74 -12.63
C CYS A 94 11.59 23.66 -12.04
N GLU A 95 10.33 23.45 -12.39
CA GLU A 95 9.27 24.27 -11.80
C GLU A 95 9.30 24.10 -10.26
N PRO A 96 9.30 25.18 -9.49
CA PRO A 96 9.39 25.12 -8.02
C PRO A 96 8.09 24.65 -7.38
N GLU A 97 6.97 24.88 -8.07
CA GLU A 97 5.61 24.51 -7.66
C GLU A 97 4.89 23.92 -8.87
N TRP A 98 4.03 22.94 -8.63
CA TRP A 98 3.16 22.35 -9.64
C TRP A 98 1.77 22.13 -9.05
N GLY A 99 0.85 21.48 -9.80
CA GLY A 99 -0.50 21.31 -9.31
C GLY A 99 -1.31 20.28 -10.05
N VAL A 100 -2.57 20.19 -9.63
CA VAL A 100 -3.62 19.41 -10.26
C VAL A 100 -4.83 20.31 -10.46
N SER A 101 -5.40 20.27 -11.66
CA SER A 101 -6.68 20.90 -11.98
C SER A 101 -7.72 19.83 -12.27
N LEU A 102 -8.91 19.99 -11.71
CA LEU A 102 -10.08 19.19 -12.05
C LEU A 102 -10.92 19.97 -13.04
N LEU A 103 -10.93 19.52 -14.28
CA LEU A 103 -11.47 20.24 -15.44
C LEU A 103 -12.75 19.60 -15.94
N GLU A 104 -13.71 20.39 -16.38
CA GLU A 104 -14.85 19.91 -17.14
C GLU A 104 -14.38 19.38 -18.52
N ALA A 105 -14.92 18.25 -18.95
CA ALA A 105 -14.57 17.73 -20.27
C ALA A 105 -15.09 18.66 -21.39
N ALA A 106 -14.24 18.97 -22.34
CA ALA A 106 -14.52 19.84 -23.48
C ALA A 106 -13.97 19.27 -24.80
N GLU A 107 -14.31 19.88 -25.92
CA GLU A 107 -13.86 19.44 -27.24
C GLU A 107 -12.32 19.59 -27.39
N GLU A 108 -11.78 20.69 -26.87
CA GLU A 108 -10.35 20.94 -26.85
C GLU A 108 -9.73 20.35 -25.56
N MET A 109 -8.60 19.64 -25.69
CA MET A 109 -7.91 19.00 -24.56
C MET A 109 -7.52 20.02 -23.49
N ASP A 110 -7.83 19.69 -22.24
CA ASP A 110 -7.50 20.45 -21.03
C ASP A 110 -7.99 21.92 -21.05
N ALA A 111 -9.02 22.21 -21.89
CA ALA A 111 -9.56 23.56 -22.09
C ALA A 111 -10.86 23.84 -21.34
N GLY A 112 -11.45 22.86 -20.69
CA GLY A 112 -12.70 23.02 -19.97
C GLY A 112 -12.59 23.86 -18.72
N ASP A 113 -13.73 24.27 -18.18
CA ASP A 113 -13.80 25.11 -17.00
C ASP A 113 -13.25 24.37 -15.76
N ILE A 114 -12.60 25.12 -14.87
CA ILE A 114 -11.93 24.59 -13.69
C ILE A 114 -12.94 24.46 -12.53
N TRP A 115 -13.15 23.25 -12.03
CA TRP A 115 -13.98 22.97 -10.85
C TRP A 115 -13.20 23.08 -9.54
N ALA A 116 -11.92 22.69 -9.57
CA ALA A 116 -11.01 22.81 -8.45
C ALA A 116 -9.56 22.80 -8.94
N ASN A 117 -8.68 23.46 -8.18
CA ASN A 117 -7.24 23.44 -8.43
C ASN A 117 -6.49 23.40 -7.11
N LYS A 118 -5.45 22.58 -7.03
CA LYS A 118 -4.54 22.49 -5.89
C LYS A 118 -3.10 22.51 -6.37
N THR A 119 -2.27 23.32 -5.71
CA THR A 119 -0.84 23.38 -5.97
C THR A 119 -0.04 22.70 -4.84
N PHE A 120 1.18 22.31 -5.15
CA PHE A 120 2.12 21.70 -4.21
C PHE A 120 3.57 22.06 -4.59
N PRO A 121 4.48 22.18 -3.60
CA PRO A 121 5.89 22.39 -3.89
C PRO A 121 6.50 21.15 -4.52
N MET A 122 7.29 21.34 -5.58
CA MET A 122 7.99 20.26 -6.26
C MET A 122 9.18 19.79 -5.42
N ARG A 123 9.20 18.50 -5.05
CA ARG A 123 10.35 17.90 -4.36
C ARG A 123 11.54 17.82 -5.30
N GLN A 124 12.67 18.34 -4.85
CA GLN A 124 13.92 18.28 -5.61
C GLN A 124 14.33 16.81 -5.86
N ALA A 125 14.81 16.53 -7.05
CA ALA A 125 15.26 15.21 -7.50
C ALA A 125 14.21 14.08 -7.43
N ALA A 126 12.93 14.40 -7.18
CA ALA A 126 11.88 13.40 -7.21
C ALA A 126 11.65 12.88 -8.65
N SER A 127 11.37 11.57 -8.75
CA SER A 127 10.92 11.00 -10.02
C SER A 127 9.47 11.36 -10.32
N LYS A 128 9.07 11.28 -11.59
CA LYS A 128 7.68 11.45 -12.00
C LYS A 128 6.75 10.49 -11.27
N SER A 129 7.16 9.23 -11.13
CA SER A 129 6.38 8.22 -10.40
C SER A 129 6.17 8.63 -8.94
N SER A 130 7.23 9.08 -8.27
CA SER A 130 7.17 9.53 -6.88
C SER A 130 6.22 10.71 -6.69
N LEU A 131 6.33 11.75 -7.53
CA LEU A 131 5.43 12.90 -7.49
C LEU A 131 3.98 12.50 -7.77
N PHE A 132 3.77 11.59 -8.72
CA PHE A 132 2.43 11.13 -9.07
C PHE A 132 1.77 10.35 -7.92
N TYR A 133 2.50 9.43 -7.28
CA TYR A 133 1.97 8.65 -6.16
C TYR A 133 1.72 9.46 -4.88
N ARG A 134 2.43 10.55 -4.69
CA ARG A 134 2.36 11.35 -3.45
C ARG A 134 1.58 12.64 -3.67
N GLU A 135 2.22 13.63 -4.28
CA GLU A 135 1.69 15.00 -4.38
C GLU A 135 0.51 15.09 -5.33
N VAL A 136 0.64 14.56 -6.55
CA VAL A 136 -0.43 14.60 -7.56
C VAL A 136 -1.67 13.85 -7.09
N THR A 137 -1.50 12.63 -6.55
CA THR A 137 -2.63 11.84 -6.04
C THR A 137 -3.35 12.56 -4.90
N GLN A 138 -2.60 13.16 -3.94
CA GLN A 138 -3.24 13.88 -2.84
C GLN A 138 -3.94 15.16 -3.31
N ALA A 139 -3.31 15.94 -4.18
CA ALA A 139 -3.92 17.14 -4.75
C ALA A 139 -5.19 16.80 -5.57
N ALA A 140 -5.17 15.70 -6.32
CA ALA A 140 -6.34 15.22 -7.05
C ALA A 140 -7.50 14.85 -6.13
N VAL A 141 -7.22 14.19 -4.99
CA VAL A 141 -8.23 13.87 -3.97
C VAL A 141 -8.77 15.14 -3.31
N ASP A 142 -7.90 16.08 -2.99
CA ASP A 142 -8.32 17.37 -2.41
C ASP A 142 -9.20 18.15 -3.42
N CYS A 143 -8.88 18.13 -4.73
CA CYS A 143 -9.75 18.67 -5.79
C CYS A 143 -11.09 17.93 -5.92
N LEU A 144 -11.08 16.60 -5.79
CA LEU A 144 -12.29 15.78 -5.83
C LEU A 144 -13.28 16.23 -4.75
N TRP A 145 -12.84 16.34 -3.50
CA TRP A 145 -13.70 16.72 -2.38
C TRP A 145 -14.19 18.15 -2.50
N GLU A 146 -13.36 19.07 -2.98
CA GLU A 146 -13.77 20.45 -3.25
C GLU A 146 -14.87 20.49 -4.33
N ALA A 147 -14.67 19.83 -5.46
CA ALA A 147 -15.66 19.79 -6.55
C ALA A 147 -16.97 19.14 -6.11
N LEU A 148 -16.93 18.04 -5.33
CA LEU A 148 -18.13 17.40 -4.80
C LEU A 148 -18.90 18.31 -3.83
N SER A 149 -18.22 19.16 -3.07
CA SER A 149 -18.90 20.14 -2.19
C SER A 149 -19.71 21.18 -2.97
N TYR A 150 -19.31 21.45 -4.20
CA TYR A 150 -19.99 22.40 -5.09
C TYR A 150 -21.02 21.74 -6.02
N PHE A 151 -20.97 20.41 -6.20
CA PHE A 151 -21.78 19.71 -7.22
C PHE A 151 -23.29 19.96 -7.08
N ASN A 152 -23.80 20.10 -5.85
CA ASN A 152 -25.22 20.40 -5.57
C ASN A 152 -25.46 21.86 -5.22
N ALA A 153 -24.48 22.74 -5.33
CA ALA A 153 -24.61 24.15 -5.04
C ALA A 153 -25.24 24.89 -6.24
N PRO A 154 -26.47 25.43 -6.16
CA PRO A 154 -27.18 25.96 -7.33
C PRO A 154 -26.50 27.20 -7.93
N ASP A 155 -25.74 27.95 -7.14
CA ASP A 155 -25.09 29.19 -7.55
C ASP A 155 -23.61 28.99 -7.93
N PHE A 156 -23.07 27.78 -7.81
CA PHE A 156 -21.70 27.49 -8.18
C PHE A 156 -21.52 27.55 -9.70
N LYS A 157 -20.50 28.31 -10.13
CA LYS A 157 -20.04 28.33 -11.53
C LYS A 157 -18.58 27.98 -11.55
N PRO A 158 -18.19 26.95 -12.33
CA PRO A 158 -16.77 26.65 -12.50
C PRO A 158 -16.03 27.85 -13.11
N GLU A 159 -14.76 27.94 -12.82
CA GLU A 159 -13.90 29.03 -13.27
C GLU A 159 -13.56 28.86 -14.76
N VAL A 160 -14.02 29.80 -15.57
CA VAL A 160 -13.65 29.85 -16.99
C VAL A 160 -12.15 30.14 -17.13
N GLN A 161 -11.46 29.37 -17.96
CA GLN A 161 -10.02 29.56 -18.15
C GLN A 161 -9.74 30.93 -18.83
N ASP A 162 -9.00 31.81 -18.14
CA ASP A 162 -8.61 33.15 -18.62
C ASP A 162 -7.10 33.32 -18.55
N TYR A 163 -6.44 33.17 -19.69
CA TYR A 163 -5.00 33.26 -19.83
C TYR A 163 -4.44 34.71 -19.69
N SER A 164 -5.30 35.70 -19.56
CA SER A 164 -4.86 37.07 -19.27
C SER A 164 -4.57 37.32 -17.79
N ARG A 165 -5.00 36.43 -16.93
CA ARG A 165 -4.85 36.55 -15.48
C ARG A 165 -3.46 36.10 -15.01
N PRO A 166 -2.88 36.78 -14.00
CA PRO A 166 -1.53 36.46 -13.50
C PRO A 166 -1.40 35.07 -12.84
N ASP A 167 -2.50 34.47 -12.33
CA ASP A 167 -2.51 33.16 -11.72
C ASP A 167 -2.58 32.01 -12.74
N TYR A 168 -2.74 32.33 -14.04
CA TYR A 168 -2.64 31.39 -15.15
C TYR A 168 -1.19 31.30 -15.64
N GLN A 169 -0.37 30.54 -14.90
CA GLN A 169 1.07 30.41 -15.21
C GLN A 169 1.39 29.22 -16.12
N GLY A 170 0.43 28.31 -16.28
CA GLY A 170 0.54 27.17 -17.17
C GLY A 170 0.68 27.54 -18.63
N LYS A 171 1.19 26.61 -19.44
CA LYS A 171 1.43 26.78 -20.86
C LYS A 171 0.97 25.55 -21.62
N THR A 172 0.55 25.74 -22.88
CA THR A 172 0.34 24.61 -23.77
C THR A 172 1.68 23.98 -24.14
N GLN A 173 1.85 22.69 -23.79
CA GLN A 173 3.06 21.93 -24.05
C GLN A 173 2.79 20.74 -24.98
N PRO A 174 3.66 20.47 -25.95
CA PRO A 174 3.51 19.33 -26.83
C PRO A 174 3.81 18.02 -26.11
N LEU A 175 3.41 16.89 -26.72
CA LEU A 175 3.86 15.57 -26.30
C LEU A 175 5.40 15.53 -26.35
N ILE A 176 6.01 15.28 -25.20
CA ILE A 176 7.46 15.19 -25.07
C ILE A 176 8.00 13.94 -25.79
N LYS A 177 8.99 14.13 -26.66
CA LYS A 177 9.62 13.08 -27.47
C LYS A 177 10.93 12.60 -26.86
N GLN A 178 11.47 11.49 -27.36
CA GLN A 178 12.79 11.00 -26.93
C GLN A 178 13.92 11.99 -27.28
N SER A 179 13.78 12.79 -28.36
CA SER A 179 14.71 13.89 -28.67
C SER A 179 14.78 14.94 -27.54
N ASP A 180 13.65 15.25 -26.91
CA ASP A 180 13.57 16.25 -25.83
C ASP A 180 14.16 15.72 -24.51
N ARG A 181 14.24 14.38 -24.37
CA ARG A 181 14.84 13.65 -23.24
C ARG A 181 16.30 13.29 -23.46
N ALA A 182 16.85 13.49 -24.67
CA ALA A 182 18.19 13.04 -25.03
C ALA A 182 19.27 13.54 -24.08
N ILE A 183 20.17 12.65 -23.67
CA ILE A 183 21.26 12.92 -22.74
C ILE A 183 22.58 13.05 -23.52
N ASN A 184 23.34 14.10 -23.22
CA ASN A 184 24.72 14.22 -23.64
C ASN A 184 25.64 14.10 -22.41
N TRP A 185 26.14 12.92 -22.14
CA TRP A 185 26.99 12.63 -20.99
C TRP A 185 28.29 13.41 -20.95
N LYS A 186 28.77 13.92 -22.11
CA LYS A 186 30.05 14.63 -22.21
C LYS A 186 29.93 16.14 -21.91
N THR A 187 28.73 16.70 -21.90
CA THR A 187 28.53 18.15 -21.77
C THR A 187 27.52 18.54 -20.68
N GLN A 188 26.58 17.68 -20.35
CA GLN A 188 25.54 17.97 -19.38
C GLN A 188 25.97 17.66 -17.94
N LYS A 189 25.49 18.47 -17.00
CA LYS A 189 25.74 18.32 -15.58
C LYS A 189 24.88 17.20 -14.98
N THR A 190 25.32 16.66 -13.84
CA THR A 190 24.64 15.60 -13.09
C THR A 190 23.16 15.89 -12.85
N ASP A 191 22.85 17.10 -12.34
CA ASP A 191 21.46 17.45 -12.00
C ASP A 191 20.57 17.60 -13.24
N GLU A 192 21.10 18.01 -14.37
CA GLU A 192 20.37 18.09 -15.64
C GLU A 192 20.03 16.69 -16.16
N ILE A 193 21.02 15.79 -16.16
CA ILE A 193 20.81 14.40 -16.59
C ILE A 193 19.82 13.71 -15.66
N LEU A 194 19.96 13.88 -14.34
CA LEU A 194 19.06 13.30 -13.34
C LEU A 194 17.60 13.73 -13.58
N ARG A 195 17.37 15.02 -13.83
CA ARG A 195 16.02 15.53 -14.14
C ARG A 195 15.42 14.88 -15.39
N ARG A 196 16.21 14.72 -16.47
CA ARG A 196 15.74 14.06 -17.69
C ARG A 196 15.30 12.64 -17.44
N ILE A 197 16.08 11.88 -16.65
CA ILE A 197 15.74 10.49 -16.31
C ILE A 197 14.51 10.47 -15.38
N ASN A 198 14.47 11.32 -14.37
CA ASN A 198 13.36 11.38 -13.41
C ASN A 198 12.04 11.82 -14.07
N ALA A 199 12.08 12.76 -15.03
CA ALA A 199 10.90 13.16 -15.81
C ALA A 199 10.33 12.02 -16.67
N ALA A 200 11.14 11.06 -17.06
CA ALA A 200 10.74 9.90 -17.87
C ALA A 200 10.50 8.62 -17.05
N ASP A 201 10.75 8.65 -15.72
CA ASP A 201 10.64 7.47 -14.87
C ASP A 201 9.21 6.90 -14.86
N GLY A 202 9.12 5.57 -14.62
CA GLY A 202 7.88 4.82 -14.79
C GLY A 202 7.63 4.43 -16.25
N SER A 203 7.43 5.41 -17.14
CA SER A 203 7.27 5.25 -18.59
C SER A 203 7.47 6.61 -19.28
N PRO A 204 8.14 6.68 -20.45
CA PRO A 204 8.69 5.57 -21.24
C PRO A 204 10.15 5.21 -20.86
N GLY A 205 10.82 6.00 -20.00
CA GLY A 205 12.25 6.01 -19.77
C GLY A 205 13.00 6.88 -20.78
N VAL A 206 14.30 7.09 -20.54
CA VAL A 206 15.19 7.84 -21.47
C VAL A 206 15.93 6.87 -22.35
N LEU A 207 15.78 6.99 -23.66
CA LEU A 207 16.55 6.20 -24.62
C LEU A 207 18.01 6.66 -24.63
N ASP A 208 18.90 5.72 -24.44
CA ASP A 208 20.34 5.92 -24.43
C ASP A 208 21.06 4.69 -25.01
N GLU A 209 22.37 4.75 -25.08
CA GLU A 209 23.23 3.65 -25.52
C GLU A 209 24.27 3.31 -24.44
N ILE A 210 24.37 2.03 -24.11
CA ILE A 210 25.36 1.50 -23.18
C ILE A 210 26.11 0.37 -23.88
N TYR A 211 27.40 0.52 -24.08
CA TYR A 211 28.27 -0.43 -24.80
C TYR A 211 27.75 -0.80 -26.21
N GLY A 212 27.14 0.16 -26.92
CA GLY A 212 26.57 -0.08 -28.24
C GLY A 212 25.15 -0.67 -28.23
N ILE A 213 24.56 -0.87 -27.06
CA ILE A 213 23.23 -1.44 -26.90
C ILE A 213 22.21 -0.33 -26.60
N PRO A 214 21.15 -0.19 -27.41
CA PRO A 214 20.11 0.78 -27.14
C PRO A 214 19.21 0.29 -25.97
N VAL A 215 19.11 1.12 -24.93
CA VAL A 215 18.34 0.84 -23.72
C VAL A 215 17.53 2.07 -23.28
N PHE A 216 16.45 1.84 -22.55
CA PHE A 216 15.79 2.89 -21.81
C PHE A 216 16.28 2.85 -20.35
N ILE A 217 16.62 4.04 -19.81
CA ILE A 217 17.14 4.24 -18.46
C ILE A 217 16.03 4.61 -17.50
N PHE A 218 16.09 4.04 -16.27
CA PHE A 218 15.14 4.30 -15.18
C PHE A 218 15.85 4.25 -13.81
N ASN A 219 15.15 4.73 -12.78
CA ASN A 219 15.55 4.62 -11.38
C ASN A 219 16.95 5.19 -11.13
N ALA A 220 17.09 6.50 -11.41
CA ALA A 220 18.36 7.20 -11.31
C ALA A 220 18.53 7.88 -9.94
N HIS A 221 19.76 7.79 -9.39
CA HIS A 221 20.12 8.41 -8.13
C HIS A 221 21.45 9.17 -8.26
N LYS A 222 21.51 10.37 -7.67
CA LYS A 222 22.72 11.19 -7.66
C LYS A 222 23.81 10.51 -6.82
N GLU A 223 24.99 10.35 -7.40
CA GLU A 223 26.20 9.95 -6.66
C GLU A 223 26.93 11.20 -6.14
N THR A 224 27.43 11.14 -4.91
CA THR A 224 28.04 12.30 -4.23
C THR A 224 29.54 12.23 -4.03
N HIS A 225 30.14 11.04 -4.20
CA HIS A 225 31.55 10.81 -3.88
C HIS A 225 32.38 10.32 -5.08
N LEU A 226 31.78 9.55 -5.99
CA LEU A 226 32.47 8.98 -7.12
C LEU A 226 32.52 9.95 -8.29
N THR A 227 33.69 10.05 -8.91
CA THR A 227 33.92 10.82 -10.13
C THR A 227 34.70 10.00 -11.12
N GLY A 228 34.61 10.35 -12.41
CA GLY A 228 35.33 9.67 -13.49
C GLY A 228 35.22 10.43 -14.79
N LYS A 229 35.67 9.82 -15.88
CA LYS A 229 35.58 10.43 -17.20
C LYS A 229 34.13 10.39 -17.68
N ALA A 230 33.61 11.55 -18.04
CA ALA A 230 32.21 11.76 -18.44
C ALA A 230 31.75 10.74 -19.50
N GLY A 231 30.65 10.05 -19.21
CA GLY A 231 30.05 9.02 -20.03
C GLY A 231 30.54 7.59 -19.77
N GLU A 232 31.61 7.40 -19.00
CA GLU A 232 32.10 6.06 -18.65
C GLU A 232 31.36 5.47 -17.46
N ILE A 233 31.17 4.14 -17.46
CA ILE A 233 30.70 3.40 -16.27
C ILE A 233 31.91 3.20 -15.36
N ILE A 234 31.81 3.69 -14.12
CA ILE A 234 32.91 3.74 -13.14
C ILE A 234 32.75 2.80 -11.96
N ALA A 235 31.49 2.40 -11.66
CA ALA A 235 31.23 1.47 -10.58
C ALA A 235 29.95 0.65 -10.82
N THR A 236 29.83 -0.45 -10.07
CA THR A 236 28.59 -1.25 -9.92
C THR A 236 28.32 -1.49 -8.44
N ALA A 237 27.06 -1.49 -8.03
CA ALA A 237 26.58 -1.86 -6.69
C ALA A 237 25.09 -2.21 -6.74
N ASN A 238 24.65 -3.18 -5.93
CA ASN A 238 23.22 -3.51 -5.79
C ASN A 238 22.49 -3.67 -7.13
N ASN A 239 23.12 -4.34 -8.09
CA ASN A 239 22.63 -4.50 -9.46
C ASN A 239 22.44 -3.19 -10.26
N ALA A 240 22.89 -2.04 -9.75
CA ALA A 240 22.97 -0.75 -10.45
C ALA A 240 24.34 -0.55 -11.10
N ILE A 241 24.40 0.35 -12.09
CA ILE A 241 25.64 0.87 -12.67
C ILE A 241 25.80 2.35 -12.32
N CYS A 242 27.01 2.79 -12.04
CA CYS A 242 27.35 4.19 -11.82
C CYS A 242 28.02 4.76 -13.08
N ARG A 243 27.42 5.79 -13.70
CA ARG A 243 27.93 6.43 -14.90
C ARG A 243 28.38 7.85 -14.60
N ALA A 244 29.63 8.19 -14.95
CA ALA A 244 30.21 9.50 -14.71
C ALA A 244 29.58 10.58 -15.60
N THR A 245 29.44 11.78 -15.07
CA THR A 245 29.03 13.01 -15.73
C THR A 245 30.18 14.02 -15.75
N VAL A 246 29.97 15.23 -16.24
CA VAL A 246 31.05 16.25 -16.29
C VAL A 246 31.43 16.79 -14.90
N ASP A 247 30.56 16.69 -13.90
CA ASP A 247 30.74 17.26 -12.56
C ASP A 247 30.40 16.28 -11.41
N GLY A 248 30.22 14.98 -11.72
CA GLY A 248 29.90 13.95 -10.74
C GLY A 248 29.57 12.61 -11.38
N ALA A 249 28.58 11.90 -10.85
CA ALA A 249 28.10 10.65 -11.41
C ALA A 249 26.63 10.39 -11.03
N ILE A 250 26.03 9.41 -11.70
CA ILE A 250 24.65 8.95 -11.48
C ILE A 250 24.61 7.43 -11.40
N TRP A 251 23.99 6.91 -10.36
CA TRP A 251 23.57 5.52 -10.28
C TRP A 251 22.32 5.30 -11.14
N ILE A 252 22.34 4.28 -11.97
CA ILE A 252 21.23 3.84 -12.81
C ILE A 252 20.82 2.45 -12.30
N GLY A 253 19.66 2.38 -11.67
CA GLY A 253 19.18 1.14 -11.05
C GLY A 253 18.59 0.17 -12.05
N HIS A 254 17.84 0.64 -13.07
CA HIS A 254 17.10 -0.21 -13.99
C HIS A 254 17.29 0.19 -15.44
N LEU A 255 17.31 -0.82 -16.30
CA LEU A 255 17.34 -0.70 -17.76
C LEU A 255 16.19 -1.50 -18.39
N LYS A 256 15.78 -1.08 -19.58
CA LYS A 256 14.86 -1.81 -20.43
C LYS A 256 15.44 -1.86 -21.84
N PRO A 257 15.73 -3.05 -22.42
CA PRO A 257 16.25 -3.15 -23.78
C PRO A 257 15.26 -2.53 -24.79
N LYS A 258 15.80 -1.78 -25.75
CA LYS A 258 15.07 -1.39 -26.95
C LYS A 258 15.27 -2.51 -27.98
N LEU A 259 14.27 -3.33 -28.14
CA LEU A 259 14.26 -4.42 -29.10
C LEU A 259 13.77 -3.95 -30.48
N GLU A 260 13.93 -4.78 -31.49
CA GLU A 260 13.45 -4.54 -32.85
C GLU A 260 11.92 -4.44 -32.92
N ALA A 261 11.39 -3.96 -34.05
CA ALA A 261 9.97 -3.67 -34.21
C ALA A 261 9.07 -4.86 -33.82
N GLY A 262 8.15 -4.63 -32.89
CA GLY A 262 7.17 -5.61 -32.42
C GLY A 262 7.54 -6.35 -31.12
N ALA A 263 8.81 -6.39 -30.74
CA ALA A 263 9.23 -7.00 -29.49
C ALA A 263 9.26 -5.98 -28.33
N LYS A 264 8.82 -6.39 -27.14
CA LYS A 264 8.80 -5.54 -25.95
C LYS A 264 9.87 -6.01 -24.96
N GLY A 265 10.86 -5.15 -24.70
CA GLY A 265 11.85 -5.40 -23.64
C GLY A 265 11.23 -5.37 -22.24
N ILE A 266 11.85 -6.06 -21.29
CA ILE A 266 11.47 -6.10 -19.89
C ILE A 266 12.36 -5.14 -19.09
N LYS A 267 11.79 -4.35 -18.19
CA LYS A 267 12.52 -3.46 -17.28
C LYS A 267 13.05 -4.28 -16.09
N LEU A 268 14.37 -4.33 -15.93
CA LEU A 268 15.08 -5.13 -14.92
C LEU A 268 16.28 -4.35 -14.36
N PRO A 269 16.89 -4.79 -13.25
CA PRO A 269 18.12 -4.19 -12.72
C PRO A 269 19.22 -4.08 -13.78
N ALA A 270 19.97 -2.99 -13.74
CA ALA A 270 20.87 -2.60 -14.83
C ALA A 270 21.94 -3.66 -15.16
N THR A 271 22.59 -4.22 -14.13
CA THR A 271 23.63 -5.25 -14.37
C THR A 271 23.05 -6.55 -14.87
N PHE A 272 21.80 -6.90 -14.47
CA PHE A 272 21.09 -8.08 -14.97
C PHE A 272 20.83 -7.95 -16.48
N VAL A 273 20.27 -6.82 -16.92
CA VAL A 273 20.03 -6.56 -18.35
C VAL A 273 21.32 -6.67 -19.16
N LEU A 274 22.41 -6.08 -18.65
CA LEU A 274 23.67 -6.03 -19.39
C LEU A 274 24.41 -7.37 -19.42
N LYS A 275 24.26 -8.22 -18.40
CA LYS A 275 24.97 -9.52 -18.32
C LYS A 275 24.16 -10.66 -18.92
N ASP A 276 22.86 -10.73 -18.62
CA ASP A 276 22.08 -11.94 -18.77
C ASP A 276 21.10 -11.90 -19.96
N LEU A 277 20.57 -10.71 -20.29
CA LEU A 277 19.54 -10.59 -21.35
C LEU A 277 20.07 -10.14 -22.71
N MET A 278 21.35 -9.75 -22.82
CA MET A 278 21.91 -9.24 -24.07
C MET A 278 23.24 -9.91 -24.49
N PRO A 279 23.47 -11.19 -24.17
CA PRO A 279 24.71 -11.87 -24.56
C PRO A 279 24.87 -12.01 -26.08
N GLU A 280 23.75 -12.03 -26.84
CA GLU A 280 23.74 -12.24 -28.30
C GLU A 280 23.74 -10.93 -29.11
N ALA A 281 23.27 -9.81 -28.54
CA ALA A 281 23.12 -8.53 -29.26
C ALA A 281 24.41 -7.70 -29.33
N ALA A 282 25.41 -8.04 -28.53
CA ALA A 282 26.76 -7.46 -28.62
C ALA A 282 27.79 -8.60 -28.57
N PRO A 283 29.01 -8.39 -29.04
CA PRO A 283 30.05 -9.33 -28.69
C PRO A 283 30.07 -9.42 -27.16
N ALA A 284 29.51 -10.49 -26.60
CA ALA A 284 29.36 -10.71 -25.15
C ALA A 284 30.67 -10.43 -24.40
N SER A 285 31.79 -10.58 -25.10
CA SER A 285 33.12 -10.21 -24.66
C SER A 285 33.34 -8.72 -24.36
N SER A 286 32.62 -7.79 -25.00
CA SER A 286 32.84 -6.34 -24.81
C SER A 286 32.09 -5.77 -23.62
N ILE A 287 30.87 -6.24 -23.35
CA ILE A 287 30.07 -5.83 -22.18
C ILE A 287 30.68 -6.43 -20.91
N LEU A 288 30.96 -7.72 -20.91
CA LEU A 288 31.62 -8.36 -19.78
C LEU A 288 33.02 -7.75 -19.53
N LYS A 289 33.81 -7.50 -20.57
CA LYS A 289 35.07 -6.79 -20.43
C LYS A 289 34.92 -5.38 -19.91
N GLY A 290 33.87 -4.65 -20.31
CA GLY A 290 33.57 -3.33 -19.79
C GLY A 290 33.21 -3.35 -18.31
N LEU A 291 32.26 -4.20 -17.91
CA LEU A 291 31.82 -4.32 -16.51
C LEU A 291 32.82 -4.97 -15.58
N LEU A 292 33.67 -5.89 -16.10
CA LEU A 292 34.74 -6.57 -15.37
C LEU A 292 36.12 -5.88 -15.55
N SER A 293 36.17 -4.73 -16.23
CA SER A 293 37.43 -4.02 -16.40
C SER A 293 37.95 -3.56 -15.03
N LYS A 294 39.29 -3.49 -14.88
CA LYS A 294 39.91 -2.98 -13.64
C LYS A 294 39.54 -1.51 -13.33
N THR A 295 38.93 -0.80 -14.27
CA THR A 295 38.48 0.58 -14.11
C THR A 295 37.05 0.69 -13.52
N VAL A 296 36.26 -0.38 -13.57
CA VAL A 296 34.91 -0.42 -12.96
C VAL A 296 35.03 -0.99 -11.55
N LYS A 297 34.76 -0.15 -10.56
CA LYS A 297 34.82 -0.53 -9.15
C LYS A 297 33.55 -1.27 -8.75
N HIS A 298 33.67 -2.47 -8.20
CA HIS A 298 32.55 -3.11 -7.52
C HIS A 298 32.47 -2.64 -6.07
N ILE A 299 31.30 -2.18 -5.63
CA ILE A 299 31.08 -1.66 -4.27
C ILE A 299 30.05 -2.54 -3.58
N ASP A 300 30.47 -3.19 -2.51
CA ASP A 300 29.59 -3.96 -1.65
C ASP A 300 29.10 -3.10 -0.47
N CYS A 301 27.82 -3.17 -0.19
CA CYS A 301 27.24 -2.58 1.02
C CYS A 301 27.41 -3.54 2.20
N ASP A 302 27.80 -2.98 3.33
CA ASP A 302 27.85 -3.72 4.60
C ASP A 302 26.49 -3.63 5.30
N TYR A 303 25.65 -4.61 5.09
CA TYR A 303 24.29 -4.67 5.62
C TYR A 303 24.22 -4.90 7.14
N THR A 304 25.38 -5.09 7.81
CA THR A 304 25.44 -5.17 9.27
C THR A 304 25.58 -3.79 9.93
N LYS A 305 25.78 -2.74 9.14
CA LYS A 305 25.90 -1.36 9.62
C LYS A 305 24.60 -0.59 9.42
N PRO A 306 24.17 0.19 10.41
CA PRO A 306 23.01 1.05 10.27
C PRO A 306 23.27 2.21 9.27
N GLY A 307 22.20 2.66 8.62
CA GLY A 307 22.21 3.75 7.66
C GLY A 307 22.34 3.29 6.20
N ARG A 308 21.84 4.14 5.30
CA ARG A 308 21.94 3.93 3.86
C ARG A 308 23.32 4.33 3.37
N GLN A 309 24.09 3.40 2.82
CA GLN A 309 25.49 3.62 2.43
C GLN A 309 25.61 4.15 0.98
N LEU A 310 24.70 3.74 0.10
CA LEU A 310 24.67 4.17 -1.30
C LEU A 310 23.28 4.64 -1.70
N PRO A 311 23.18 5.64 -2.58
CA PRO A 311 21.87 6.13 -3.05
C PRO A 311 21.03 5.07 -3.79
N CYS A 312 21.69 4.08 -4.41
CA CYS A 312 21.04 2.97 -5.11
C CYS A 312 20.73 1.76 -4.21
N GLN A 313 21.01 1.84 -2.91
CA GLN A 313 20.73 0.76 -1.96
C GLN A 313 19.22 0.67 -1.69
N GLU A 314 18.64 -0.51 -1.89
CA GLU A 314 17.19 -0.75 -1.76
C GLU A 314 16.81 -1.25 -0.36
N VAL A 315 17.71 -1.92 0.37
CA VAL A 315 17.48 -2.45 1.72
C VAL A 315 18.50 -1.86 2.66
N TRP A 316 18.07 -1.29 3.79
CA TRP A 316 18.94 -0.82 4.88
C TRP A 316 18.15 -0.77 6.17
N TYR A 317 18.82 -0.57 7.29
CA TYR A 317 18.15 -0.27 8.56
C TYR A 317 18.74 0.96 9.22
N GLU A 318 17.92 1.64 10.00
CA GLU A 318 18.33 2.68 10.94
C GLU A 318 18.13 2.16 12.36
N GLN A 319 18.98 2.58 13.30
CA GLN A 319 18.89 2.17 14.69
C GLN A 319 18.79 3.40 15.58
N GLU A 320 17.76 3.45 16.40
CA GLU A 320 17.66 4.28 17.57
C GLU A 320 17.94 3.43 18.82
N VAL A 321 17.97 4.04 20.03
CA VAL A 321 18.44 3.35 21.24
C VAL A 321 17.77 1.97 21.44
N ASP A 322 16.43 1.90 21.37
CA ASP A 322 15.65 0.71 21.68
C ASP A 322 14.87 0.15 20.47
N ALA A 323 14.97 0.76 19.31
CA ALA A 323 14.24 0.34 18.10
C ALA A 323 15.10 0.34 16.84
N ALA A 324 14.84 -0.60 15.94
CA ALA A 324 15.43 -0.63 14.61
C ALA A 324 14.35 -0.51 13.53
N TYR A 325 14.63 0.31 12.53
CA TYR A 325 13.74 0.62 11.43
C TYR A 325 14.31 0.05 10.16
N VAL A 326 13.68 -0.99 9.61
CA VAL A 326 14.11 -1.70 8.40
C VAL A 326 13.38 -1.14 7.19
N TYR A 327 14.12 -0.58 6.25
CA TYR A 327 13.63 -0.05 4.99
C TYR A 327 13.87 -1.04 3.85
N PHE A 328 12.90 -1.15 2.95
CA PHE A 328 13.00 -1.93 1.71
C PHE A 328 12.24 -1.19 0.61
N SER A 329 12.98 -0.40 -0.16
CA SER A 329 12.43 0.47 -1.21
C SER A 329 12.71 -0.14 -2.57
N PHE A 330 11.91 -1.14 -2.96
CA PHE A 330 12.05 -1.83 -4.23
C PHE A 330 11.34 -1.07 -5.35
N HIS A 331 12.03 -0.91 -6.47
CA HIS A 331 11.48 -0.21 -7.62
C HIS A 331 10.19 -0.88 -8.11
N ASN A 332 9.08 -0.11 -8.20
CA ASN A 332 7.72 -0.57 -8.49
C ASN A 332 7.11 -1.55 -7.46
N GLY A 333 7.72 -1.74 -6.30
CA GLY A 333 7.17 -2.53 -5.19
C GLY A 333 7.17 -4.05 -5.38
N GLY A 334 7.69 -4.58 -6.49
CA GLY A 334 7.89 -6.02 -6.67
C GLY A 334 9.12 -6.49 -5.92
N MET A 335 9.06 -7.69 -5.33
CA MET A 335 10.14 -8.30 -4.54
C MET A 335 10.67 -9.53 -5.27
N SER A 336 11.89 -9.46 -5.86
CA SER A 336 12.53 -10.61 -6.48
C SER A 336 13.06 -11.59 -5.42
N THR A 337 13.38 -12.80 -5.84
CA THR A 337 13.98 -13.83 -4.99
C THR A 337 15.22 -13.32 -4.26
N GLU A 338 16.13 -12.62 -4.96
CA GLU A 338 17.33 -12.04 -4.37
C GLU A 338 17.02 -10.92 -3.38
N GLN A 339 16.10 -10.02 -3.72
CA GLN A 339 15.66 -8.93 -2.84
C GLN A 339 15.00 -9.47 -1.56
N CYS A 340 14.20 -10.52 -1.67
CA CYS A 340 13.60 -11.19 -0.51
C CYS A 340 14.67 -11.81 0.41
N ARG A 341 15.65 -12.52 -0.16
CA ARG A 341 16.75 -13.10 0.62
C ARG A 341 17.60 -12.04 1.30
N LEU A 342 17.87 -10.93 0.61
CA LEU A 342 18.58 -9.79 1.19
C LEU A 342 17.79 -9.18 2.35
N LEU A 343 16.50 -8.91 2.16
CA LEU A 343 15.64 -8.38 3.23
C LEU A 343 15.59 -9.32 4.43
N LEU A 344 15.45 -10.62 4.20
CA LEU A 344 15.51 -11.64 5.24
C LEU A 344 16.82 -11.59 6.01
N SER A 345 17.97 -11.53 5.31
CA SER A 345 19.29 -11.45 5.93
C SER A 345 19.45 -10.20 6.80
N VAL A 346 19.00 -9.03 6.31
CA VAL A 346 19.02 -7.78 7.07
C VAL A 346 18.10 -7.87 8.30
N TYR A 347 16.90 -8.39 8.13
CA TYR A 347 15.97 -8.58 9.23
C TYR A 347 16.55 -9.51 10.31
N GLN A 348 17.13 -10.65 9.90
CA GLN A 348 17.77 -11.60 10.83
C GLN A 348 18.92 -10.95 11.59
N HIS A 349 19.77 -10.15 10.90
CA HIS A 349 20.82 -9.39 11.58
C HIS A 349 20.23 -8.43 12.61
N VAL A 350 19.20 -7.63 12.23
CA VAL A 350 18.52 -6.68 13.13
C VAL A 350 17.88 -7.40 14.32
N ALA A 351 17.37 -8.62 14.12
CA ALA A 351 16.80 -9.43 15.20
C ALA A 351 17.83 -9.83 16.24
N THR A 352 19.14 -9.87 15.91
CA THR A 352 20.21 -10.13 16.90
C THR A 352 20.61 -8.90 17.72
N LEU A 353 20.22 -7.69 17.29
CA LEU A 353 20.59 -6.45 17.97
C LEU A 353 19.85 -6.33 19.32
N PRO A 354 20.42 -5.61 20.30
CA PRO A 354 19.80 -5.40 21.61
C PRO A 354 18.71 -4.31 21.55
N VAL A 355 17.80 -4.44 20.59
CA VAL A 355 16.64 -3.55 20.44
C VAL A 355 15.37 -4.25 20.94
N LYS A 356 14.41 -3.48 21.41
CA LYS A 356 13.11 -3.93 21.91
C LYS A 356 12.04 -4.02 20.81
N ALA A 357 12.22 -3.25 19.73
CA ALA A 357 11.28 -3.25 18.60
C ALA A 357 12.00 -3.30 17.25
N ILE A 358 11.36 -3.96 16.27
CA ILE A 358 11.73 -3.95 14.86
C ILE A 358 10.56 -3.39 14.07
N VAL A 359 10.81 -2.32 13.32
CA VAL A 359 9.81 -1.62 12.52
C VAL A 359 10.12 -1.82 11.04
N LEU A 360 9.22 -2.44 10.31
CA LEU A 360 9.27 -2.55 8.86
C LEU A 360 8.73 -1.25 8.27
N MET A 361 9.57 -0.47 7.61
CA MET A 361 9.20 0.85 7.05
C MET A 361 8.75 0.77 5.60
N GLY A 362 9.12 -0.28 4.87
CA GLY A 362 8.82 -0.41 3.45
C GLY A 362 9.47 0.67 2.59
N GLY A 363 8.89 0.91 1.41
CA GLY A 363 9.20 2.04 0.55
C GLY A 363 8.15 3.15 0.68
N GLU A 364 8.53 4.38 0.38
CA GLU A 364 7.63 5.54 0.49
C GLU A 364 6.55 5.56 -0.60
N GLU A 365 6.84 5.06 -1.79
CA GLU A 365 5.93 5.06 -2.94
C GLU A 365 5.01 3.85 -2.96
N CYS A 366 5.56 2.71 -2.57
CA CYS A 366 4.87 1.44 -2.51
C CYS A 366 5.42 0.65 -1.32
N TRP A 367 4.54 0.03 -0.54
CA TRP A 367 4.96 -0.90 0.50
C TRP A 367 5.52 -2.17 -0.14
N SER A 368 4.68 -2.93 -0.81
CA SER A 368 5.05 -4.07 -1.64
C SER A 368 3.83 -4.55 -2.46
N ASN A 369 4.11 -5.10 -3.63
CA ASN A 369 3.14 -5.78 -4.50
C ASN A 369 3.34 -7.31 -4.54
N GLY A 370 4.14 -7.87 -3.62
CA GLY A 370 4.49 -9.28 -3.61
C GLY A 370 5.55 -9.63 -4.67
N VAL A 371 5.42 -10.79 -5.31
CA VAL A 371 6.41 -11.34 -6.25
C VAL A 371 6.76 -10.41 -7.42
N HIS A 372 8.01 -10.47 -7.88
CA HIS A 372 8.51 -9.59 -8.94
C HIS A 372 8.27 -10.17 -10.34
N LEU A 373 7.11 -9.84 -10.93
CA LEU A 373 6.66 -10.42 -12.21
C LEU A 373 7.64 -10.23 -13.37
N ASN A 374 8.39 -9.11 -13.42
CA ASN A 374 9.38 -8.88 -14.48
C ASN A 374 10.57 -9.84 -14.37
N HIS A 375 11.09 -10.11 -13.16
CA HIS A 375 12.14 -11.09 -12.93
C HIS A 375 11.68 -12.50 -13.29
N ILE A 376 10.46 -12.83 -12.89
CA ILE A 376 9.84 -14.12 -13.21
C ILE A 376 9.70 -14.30 -14.72
N GLU A 377 9.21 -13.28 -15.44
CA GLU A 377 9.03 -13.38 -16.90
C GLU A 377 10.35 -13.47 -17.66
N ALA A 378 11.40 -12.86 -17.14
CA ALA A 378 12.73 -12.88 -17.76
C ALA A 378 13.55 -14.15 -17.46
N ALA A 379 13.11 -14.99 -16.53
CA ALA A 379 13.83 -16.20 -16.16
C ALA A 379 13.70 -17.30 -17.22
N ASP A 380 14.70 -18.17 -17.33
CA ASP A 380 14.68 -19.34 -18.22
C ASP A 380 13.48 -20.25 -17.97
N SER A 381 13.08 -20.39 -16.71
CA SER A 381 11.88 -21.09 -16.30
C SER A 381 11.04 -20.19 -15.36
N PRO A 382 10.06 -19.48 -15.90
CA PRO A 382 9.19 -18.63 -15.11
C PRO A 382 8.44 -19.36 -13.99
N ALA A 383 8.09 -20.63 -14.19
CA ALA A 383 7.44 -21.43 -13.14
C ALA A 383 8.41 -21.68 -11.95
N ASN A 384 9.66 -22.03 -12.24
CA ASN A 384 10.68 -22.25 -11.20
C ASN A 384 11.01 -20.94 -10.47
N GLU A 385 11.17 -19.84 -11.19
CA GLU A 385 11.41 -18.53 -10.54
C GLU A 385 10.22 -18.08 -9.69
N SER A 386 8.98 -18.30 -10.14
CA SER A 386 7.80 -18.07 -9.34
C SER A 386 7.81 -18.87 -8.04
N TRP A 387 8.20 -20.14 -8.13
CA TRP A 387 8.32 -21.03 -6.98
C TRP A 387 9.41 -20.57 -5.99
N LEU A 388 10.57 -20.19 -6.50
CA LEU A 388 11.67 -19.67 -5.66
C LEU A 388 11.28 -18.36 -4.99
N ASN A 389 10.61 -17.47 -5.73
CA ASN A 389 10.23 -16.15 -5.25
C ASN A 389 9.17 -16.22 -4.15
N ILE A 390 8.12 -17.04 -4.33
CA ILE A 390 7.07 -17.17 -3.31
C ILE A 390 7.61 -17.79 -2.02
N ASN A 391 8.48 -18.81 -2.12
CA ASN A 391 9.14 -19.39 -0.95
C ASN A 391 10.02 -18.36 -0.22
N ALA A 392 10.72 -17.49 -0.95
CA ALA A 392 11.57 -16.47 -0.35
C ALA A 392 10.75 -15.39 0.40
N ILE A 393 9.55 -15.04 -0.08
CA ILE A 393 8.64 -14.15 0.66
C ILE A 393 8.08 -14.84 1.90
N ASP A 394 7.66 -16.09 1.77
CA ASP A 394 7.18 -16.90 2.90
C ASP A 394 8.22 -16.98 4.04
N ASP A 395 9.52 -17.09 3.70
CA ASP A 395 10.59 -17.12 4.68
C ASP A 395 10.69 -15.80 5.47
N ILE A 396 10.47 -14.64 4.83
CA ILE A 396 10.42 -13.33 5.51
C ILE A 396 9.23 -13.29 6.45
N VAL A 397 8.04 -13.65 5.97
CA VAL A 397 6.80 -13.64 6.75
C VAL A 397 6.94 -14.56 7.97
N TYR A 398 7.47 -15.77 7.76
CA TYR A 398 7.77 -16.68 8.86
C TYR A 398 8.71 -16.09 9.90
N GLN A 399 9.78 -15.44 9.46
CA GLN A 399 10.75 -14.81 10.37
C GLN A 399 10.10 -13.72 11.23
N ILE A 400 9.21 -12.90 10.64
CA ILE A 400 8.49 -11.85 11.37
C ILE A 400 7.54 -12.46 12.41
N ILE A 401 6.71 -13.44 12.01
CA ILE A 401 5.78 -14.15 12.90
C ILE A 401 6.52 -14.83 14.07
N SER A 402 7.72 -15.35 13.80
CA SER A 402 8.54 -16.10 14.76
C SER A 402 9.43 -15.22 15.65
N THR A 403 9.43 -13.90 15.47
CA THR A 403 10.15 -12.96 16.33
C THR A 403 9.34 -12.70 17.59
N LEU A 404 9.57 -13.49 18.66
CA LEU A 404 8.77 -13.47 19.90
C LEU A 404 9.35 -12.59 21.01
N ASP A 405 10.62 -12.25 20.92
CA ASP A 405 11.38 -11.49 21.93
C ASP A 405 11.42 -9.98 21.67
N LYS A 406 10.76 -9.52 20.63
CA LYS A 406 10.68 -8.09 20.24
C LYS A 406 9.28 -7.73 19.75
N VAL A 407 8.92 -6.46 19.91
CA VAL A 407 7.72 -5.90 19.27
C VAL A 407 8.02 -5.74 17.77
N THR A 408 7.13 -6.25 16.93
CA THR A 408 7.22 -6.06 15.47
C THR A 408 6.12 -5.13 14.96
N VAL A 409 6.49 -4.18 14.11
CA VAL A 409 5.57 -3.17 13.58
C VAL A 409 5.72 -3.07 12.07
N SER A 410 4.62 -3.06 11.33
CA SER A 410 4.57 -2.69 9.92
C SER A 410 4.08 -1.26 9.78
N ALA A 411 4.92 -0.36 9.27
CA ALA A 411 4.62 1.05 9.00
C ALA A 411 4.33 1.25 7.52
N VAL A 412 3.09 1.03 7.11
CA VAL A 412 2.67 0.99 5.70
C VAL A 412 2.48 2.41 5.17
N ALA A 413 3.56 2.99 4.61
CA ALA A 413 3.58 4.35 4.06
C ALA A 413 3.07 4.44 2.61
N GLY A 414 3.18 3.36 1.83
CA GLY A 414 2.73 3.25 0.44
C GLY A 414 1.73 2.13 0.23
N ASN A 415 1.13 2.06 -0.96
CA ASN A 415 0.13 1.04 -1.29
C ASN A 415 0.70 -0.38 -1.14
N ALA A 416 -0.15 -1.30 -0.70
CA ALA A 416 0.19 -2.69 -0.43
C ALA A 416 -0.75 -3.63 -1.22
N GLY A 417 -0.17 -4.51 -2.05
CA GLY A 417 -0.96 -5.43 -2.88
C GLY A 417 -0.51 -6.87 -2.75
N ALA A 418 -1.44 -7.79 -2.95
CA ALA A 418 -1.22 -9.24 -2.93
C ALA A 418 -0.39 -9.69 -1.71
N GLY A 419 0.69 -10.44 -1.93
CA GLY A 419 1.60 -10.87 -0.86
C GLY A 419 2.20 -9.73 -0.05
N GLY A 420 2.35 -8.53 -0.65
CA GLY A 420 2.79 -7.35 0.10
C GLY A 420 1.79 -6.88 1.15
N ALA A 421 0.48 -6.96 0.87
CA ALA A 421 -0.55 -6.66 1.85
C ALA A 421 -0.53 -7.67 3.01
N ILE A 422 -0.32 -8.95 2.71
CA ILE A 422 -0.24 -10.01 3.73
C ILE A 422 1.06 -9.93 4.53
N LEU A 423 2.19 -9.61 3.89
CA LEU A 423 3.46 -9.36 4.59
C LEU A 423 3.30 -8.30 5.70
N ALA A 424 2.51 -7.25 5.45
CA ALA A 424 2.25 -6.23 6.47
C ALA A 424 1.53 -6.81 7.71
N LEU A 425 0.67 -7.81 7.52
CA LEU A 425 -0.09 -8.44 8.62
C LEU A 425 0.75 -9.38 9.50
N ALA A 426 1.97 -9.73 9.09
CA ALA A 426 2.86 -10.60 9.85
C ALA A 426 3.37 -9.97 11.15
N ALA A 427 3.38 -8.64 11.23
CA ALA A 427 3.81 -7.90 12.41
C ALA A 427 2.71 -7.84 13.49
N ASP A 428 3.12 -7.60 14.74
CA ASP A 428 2.20 -7.45 15.87
C ASP A 428 1.27 -6.26 15.69
N ARG A 429 1.78 -5.16 15.13
CA ARG A 429 1.02 -3.94 14.84
C ARG A 429 1.22 -3.49 13.41
N VAL A 430 0.14 -3.01 12.81
CA VAL A 430 0.12 -2.45 11.46
C VAL A 430 -0.37 -1.01 11.53
N PHE A 431 0.51 -0.05 11.24
CA PHE A 431 0.15 1.36 11.15
C PHE A 431 0.13 1.78 9.68
N ALA A 432 -0.99 2.28 9.21
CA ALA A 432 -1.16 2.70 7.83
C ALA A 432 -1.17 4.23 7.72
N ARG A 433 -0.49 4.79 6.72
CA ARG A 433 -0.63 6.20 6.38
C ARG A 433 -2.01 6.45 5.76
N ALA A 434 -2.66 7.53 6.16
CA ALA A 434 -3.93 7.93 5.53
C ALA A 434 -3.75 8.06 4.01
N GLY A 435 -4.67 7.44 3.27
CA GLY A 435 -4.65 7.40 1.81
C GLY A 435 -3.91 6.22 1.19
N VAL A 436 -3.34 5.33 1.97
CA VAL A 436 -2.84 4.05 1.48
C VAL A 436 -4.01 3.15 1.06
N ILE A 437 -3.77 2.37 0.03
CA ILE A 437 -4.69 1.35 -0.48
C ILE A 437 -4.12 -0.03 -0.22
N PHE A 438 -4.97 -0.92 0.28
CA PHE A 438 -4.69 -2.34 0.42
C PHE A 438 -5.46 -3.12 -0.65
N ASN A 439 -4.78 -4.07 -1.30
CA ASN A 439 -5.37 -5.06 -2.20
C ASN A 439 -5.01 -6.46 -1.69
N PRO A 440 -5.67 -6.98 -0.62
CA PRO A 440 -5.30 -8.24 0.03
C PRO A 440 -5.84 -9.45 -0.73
N HIS A 441 -5.54 -9.55 -2.03
CA HIS A 441 -6.00 -10.63 -2.90
C HIS A 441 -4.99 -10.92 -4.01
N TYR A 442 -5.02 -12.14 -4.55
CA TYR A 442 -4.09 -12.64 -5.58
C TYR A 442 -4.77 -12.96 -6.90
N LYS A 443 -6.08 -13.16 -6.90
CA LYS A 443 -6.86 -13.76 -8.00
C LYS A 443 -6.81 -12.98 -9.32
N ASN A 444 -6.56 -11.68 -9.29
CA ASN A 444 -6.40 -10.89 -10.51
C ASN A 444 -5.17 -11.30 -11.36
N MET A 445 -4.27 -12.11 -10.81
CA MET A 445 -3.11 -12.66 -11.52
C MET A 445 -3.37 -14.11 -11.96
N GLY A 446 -4.47 -14.34 -12.72
CA GLY A 446 -4.79 -15.65 -13.28
C GLY A 446 -5.24 -16.68 -12.24
N GLU A 447 -6.07 -16.25 -11.29
CA GLU A 447 -6.64 -17.07 -10.22
C GLU A 447 -5.58 -17.64 -9.25
N LEU A 448 -4.49 -16.91 -9.02
CA LEU A 448 -3.51 -17.31 -8.00
C LEU A 448 -4.18 -17.46 -6.63
N TYR A 449 -3.83 -18.55 -5.95
CA TYR A 449 -4.33 -18.84 -4.61
C TYR A 449 -3.73 -17.89 -3.56
N GLY A 450 -2.43 -17.58 -3.69
CA GLY A 450 -1.67 -16.81 -2.71
C GLY A 450 -0.93 -17.68 -1.71
N SER A 451 0.02 -17.05 -1.04
CA SER A 451 0.82 -17.65 0.04
C SER A 451 1.04 -16.60 1.15
N GLU A 452 2.24 -16.50 1.69
CA GLU A 452 2.61 -15.56 2.76
C GLU A 452 1.82 -15.80 4.06
N TYR A 453 1.36 -17.03 4.27
CA TYR A 453 0.52 -17.41 5.42
C TYR A 453 -0.83 -16.65 5.46
N TRP A 454 -1.38 -16.25 4.29
CA TRP A 454 -2.62 -15.48 4.26
C TRP A 454 -3.80 -16.22 4.89
N THR A 455 -3.83 -17.55 4.77
CA THR A 455 -4.90 -18.40 5.38
C THR A 455 -4.82 -18.46 6.90
N TYR A 456 -3.71 -18.00 7.48
CA TYR A 456 -3.53 -17.79 8.91
C TYR A 456 -3.70 -16.31 9.29
N LEU A 457 -2.97 -15.40 8.63
CA LEU A 457 -2.87 -13.99 9.02
C LEU A 457 -4.16 -13.20 8.77
N LEU A 458 -4.77 -13.36 7.59
CA LEU A 458 -5.96 -12.58 7.24
C LEU A 458 -7.19 -12.95 8.08
N PRO A 459 -7.56 -14.25 8.24
CA PRO A 459 -8.66 -14.63 9.12
C PRO A 459 -8.43 -14.24 10.59
N LYS A 460 -7.18 -14.25 11.04
CA LYS A 460 -6.83 -13.81 12.39
C LYS A 460 -7.14 -12.35 12.64
N ARG A 461 -7.06 -11.50 11.61
CA ARG A 461 -7.36 -10.07 11.69
C ARG A 461 -8.84 -9.75 11.51
N VAL A 462 -9.50 -10.42 10.56
CA VAL A 462 -10.85 -10.01 10.11
C VAL A 462 -11.91 -11.12 10.22
N GLY A 463 -11.54 -12.32 10.70
CA GLY A 463 -12.40 -13.50 10.69
C GLY A 463 -12.47 -14.20 9.34
N GLN A 464 -12.94 -15.46 9.36
CA GLN A 464 -12.89 -16.34 8.18
C GLN A 464 -13.78 -15.85 7.04
N GLU A 465 -14.99 -15.41 7.35
CA GLU A 465 -15.97 -14.94 6.35
C GLU A 465 -15.49 -13.66 5.65
N MET A 466 -15.02 -12.68 6.42
CA MET A 466 -14.51 -11.42 5.85
C MET A 466 -13.21 -11.67 5.06
N ALA A 467 -12.33 -12.56 5.51
CA ALA A 467 -11.13 -12.94 4.76
C ALA A 467 -11.50 -13.54 3.39
N ALA A 468 -12.47 -14.45 3.35
CA ALA A 468 -12.98 -15.01 2.10
C ALA A 468 -13.60 -13.92 1.21
N SER A 469 -14.44 -13.05 1.77
CA SER A 469 -15.06 -11.94 1.05
C SER A 469 -14.02 -11.00 0.40
N LEU A 470 -13.00 -10.56 1.15
CA LEU A 470 -11.95 -9.67 0.64
C LEU A 470 -11.16 -10.30 -0.52
N THR A 471 -10.87 -11.60 -0.43
CA THR A 471 -10.13 -12.31 -1.49
C THR A 471 -10.97 -12.57 -2.73
N GLU A 472 -12.29 -12.82 -2.58
CA GLU A 472 -13.20 -13.08 -3.70
C GLU A 472 -13.63 -11.81 -4.43
N GLN A 473 -13.90 -10.73 -3.72
CA GLN A 473 -14.35 -9.47 -4.32
C GLN A 473 -13.25 -8.78 -5.14
N ARG A 474 -11.99 -9.00 -4.81
CA ARG A 474 -10.83 -8.47 -5.56
C ARG A 474 -10.86 -6.95 -5.71
N LEU A 475 -11.36 -6.25 -4.69
CA LEU A 475 -11.50 -4.80 -4.68
C LEU A 475 -10.45 -4.17 -3.76
N PRO A 476 -10.00 -2.96 -4.09
CA PRO A 476 -9.14 -2.18 -3.19
C PRO A 476 -9.93 -1.73 -1.97
N ILE A 477 -9.25 -1.66 -0.83
CA ILE A 477 -9.78 -1.07 0.39
C ILE A 477 -8.90 0.09 0.85
N SER A 478 -9.49 1.14 1.37
CA SER A 478 -8.76 2.27 1.94
C SER A 478 -8.09 1.90 3.27
N ALA A 479 -7.11 2.68 3.70
CA ALA A 479 -6.53 2.58 5.05
C ALA A 479 -7.61 2.71 6.14
N LYS A 480 -8.62 3.60 5.93
CA LYS A 480 -9.75 3.77 6.84
C LYS A 480 -10.58 2.48 6.93
N LYS A 481 -10.95 1.89 5.79
CA LYS A 481 -11.68 0.62 5.76
C LYS A 481 -10.85 -0.52 6.33
N ALA A 482 -9.54 -0.58 6.02
CA ALA A 482 -8.62 -1.56 6.59
C ALA A 482 -8.58 -1.48 8.13
N TRP A 483 -8.56 -0.27 8.69
CA TRP A 483 -8.67 -0.06 10.12
C TRP A 483 -10.03 -0.50 10.67
N GLN A 484 -11.12 -0.14 10.03
CA GLN A 484 -12.47 -0.56 10.41
C GLN A 484 -12.62 -2.08 10.47
N LEU A 485 -12.03 -2.78 9.51
CA LEU A 485 -12.07 -4.25 9.43
C LEU A 485 -11.05 -4.94 10.36
N GLY A 486 -10.09 -4.21 10.95
CA GLY A 486 -9.05 -4.77 11.80
C GLY A 486 -7.79 -5.23 11.05
N LEU A 487 -7.66 -4.95 9.73
CA LEU A 487 -6.43 -5.24 9.01
C LEU A 487 -5.26 -4.39 9.51
N CYS A 488 -5.50 -3.11 9.83
CA CYS A 488 -4.50 -2.28 10.46
C CYS A 488 -4.98 -1.75 11.81
N ASP A 489 -4.04 -1.48 12.70
CA ASP A 489 -4.31 -1.09 14.08
C ASP A 489 -4.55 0.42 14.22
N LYS A 490 -3.90 1.23 13.36
CA LYS A 490 -4.10 2.69 13.32
C LYS A 490 -3.93 3.24 11.92
N VAL A 491 -4.68 4.31 11.63
CA VAL A 491 -4.46 5.19 10.49
C VAL A 491 -3.84 6.48 11.00
N LEU A 492 -2.66 6.81 10.47
CA LEU A 492 -1.86 7.96 10.85
C LEU A 492 -1.90 9.03 9.76
N ASP A 493 -1.21 10.16 10.01
CA ASP A 493 -1.26 11.34 9.14
C ASP A 493 -0.94 11.04 7.67
N LYS A 494 -1.58 11.78 6.77
CA LYS A 494 -1.36 11.65 5.32
C LYS A 494 0.01 12.16 4.85
N ASN A 495 0.64 13.05 5.60
CA ASN A 495 1.99 13.55 5.32
C ASN A 495 3.05 12.53 5.74
N HIS A 496 3.94 12.16 4.83
CA HIS A 496 4.96 11.12 5.07
C HIS A 496 5.89 11.42 6.25
N THR A 497 6.32 12.69 6.41
CA THR A 497 7.20 13.09 7.50
C THR A 497 6.49 12.99 8.85
N ILE A 498 5.24 13.47 8.90
CA ILE A 498 4.42 13.39 10.13
C ILE A 498 4.09 11.93 10.44
N PHE A 499 3.72 11.12 9.42
CA PHE A 499 3.51 9.69 9.57
C PHE A 499 4.72 8.99 10.20
N THR A 500 5.92 9.21 9.67
CA THR A 500 7.15 8.61 10.19
C THR A 500 7.40 9.03 11.64
N ALA A 501 7.22 10.31 11.97
CA ALA A 501 7.36 10.80 13.34
C ALA A 501 6.32 10.17 14.29
N GLN A 502 5.08 10.02 13.85
CA GLN A 502 4.02 9.37 14.62
C GLN A 502 4.30 7.88 14.84
N VAL A 503 4.81 7.16 13.82
CA VAL A 503 5.24 5.76 13.97
C VAL A 503 6.33 5.64 15.03
N LYS A 504 7.38 6.45 14.92
CA LYS A 504 8.49 6.45 15.89
C LYS A 504 8.00 6.76 17.33
N HIS A 505 7.10 7.72 17.45
CA HIS A 505 6.50 8.07 18.76
C HIS A 505 5.70 6.91 19.34
N LEU A 506 4.82 6.28 18.55
CA LEU A 506 4.01 5.15 19.00
C LEU A 506 4.88 3.95 19.40
N VAL A 507 5.88 3.61 18.59
CA VAL A 507 6.83 2.54 18.91
C VAL A 507 7.54 2.82 20.23
N ASN A 508 8.07 4.04 20.42
CA ASN A 508 8.74 4.41 21.65
C ASN A 508 7.79 4.34 22.86
N THR A 509 6.52 4.73 22.70
CA THR A 509 5.51 4.59 23.78
C THR A 509 5.29 3.13 24.15
N MET A 510 5.22 2.22 23.16
CA MET A 510 4.98 0.78 23.38
C MET A 510 6.14 0.08 24.11
N ILE A 511 7.37 0.58 23.98
CA ILE A 511 8.58 -0.07 24.52
C ILE A 511 9.24 0.68 25.68
N SER A 512 8.72 1.84 26.07
CA SER A 512 9.30 2.68 27.14
C SER A 512 9.08 2.11 28.52
N ASP A 513 7.91 1.53 28.77
CA ASP A 513 7.60 0.87 30.02
C ASP A 513 8.00 -0.61 29.96
N SER A 514 8.91 -1.01 30.85
CA SER A 514 9.45 -2.38 30.85
C SER A 514 8.43 -3.42 31.27
N GLU A 515 7.51 -3.09 32.16
CA GLU A 515 6.47 -4.02 32.62
C GLU A 515 5.43 -4.25 31.53
N VAL A 516 4.95 -3.18 30.92
CA VAL A 516 4.03 -3.25 29.75
C VAL A 516 4.66 -4.05 28.62
N LEU A 517 5.94 -3.81 28.32
CA LEU A 517 6.66 -4.55 27.28
C LEU A 517 6.76 -6.05 27.61
N ILE A 518 7.15 -6.39 28.83
CA ILE A 518 7.27 -7.80 29.26
C ILE A 518 5.90 -8.51 29.15
N ASN A 519 4.84 -7.85 29.61
CA ASN A 519 3.48 -8.40 29.53
C ASN A 519 3.05 -8.60 28.07
N PHE A 520 3.35 -7.65 27.19
CA PHE A 520 3.10 -7.77 25.76
C PHE A 520 3.83 -8.98 25.15
N LEU A 521 5.13 -9.12 25.40
CA LEU A 521 5.93 -10.21 24.83
C LEU A 521 5.50 -11.59 25.40
N ASN A 522 5.12 -11.65 26.66
CA ASN A 522 4.56 -12.86 27.26
C ASN A 522 3.22 -13.24 26.61
N ALA A 523 2.33 -12.29 26.41
CA ALA A 523 1.05 -12.51 25.73
C ALA A 523 1.27 -12.98 24.27
N LYS A 524 2.15 -12.30 23.54
CA LYS A 524 2.55 -12.67 22.17
C LYS A 524 3.04 -14.13 22.10
N SER A 525 3.93 -14.53 23.01
CA SER A 525 4.46 -15.89 23.07
C SER A 525 3.37 -16.92 23.37
N LYS A 526 2.48 -16.62 24.33
CA LYS A 526 1.33 -17.50 24.66
C LYS A 526 0.38 -17.66 23.48
N ILE A 527 0.03 -16.56 22.80
CA ILE A 527 -0.82 -16.56 21.62
C ILE A 527 -0.18 -17.44 20.54
N ARG A 528 1.13 -17.28 20.29
CA ARG A 528 1.84 -18.08 19.29
C ARG A 528 1.88 -19.57 19.65
N CYS A 529 2.13 -19.90 20.91
CA CYS A 529 2.08 -21.28 21.39
C CYS A 529 0.67 -21.89 21.26
N TYR A 530 -0.37 -21.12 21.58
CA TYR A 530 -1.76 -21.57 21.41
C TYR A 530 -2.09 -21.84 19.95
N ASP A 531 -1.80 -20.90 19.04
CA ASP A 531 -2.01 -21.07 17.60
C ASP A 531 -1.29 -22.32 17.07
N GLU A 532 -0.03 -22.52 17.50
CA GLU A 532 0.79 -23.66 17.10
C GLU A 532 0.22 -24.99 17.61
N SER A 533 -0.43 -24.98 18.78
CA SER A 533 -1.10 -26.16 19.33
C SER A 533 -2.38 -26.56 18.57
N LEU A 534 -3.04 -25.59 17.94
CA LEU A 534 -4.22 -25.83 17.10
C LEU A 534 -3.85 -26.29 15.69
N LYS A 535 -2.94 -25.54 15.06
CA LYS A 535 -2.45 -25.84 13.72
C LYS A 535 -1.09 -25.19 13.50
N VAL A 536 -0.07 -26.00 13.29
CA VAL A 536 1.31 -25.52 13.11
C VAL A 536 1.44 -24.65 11.85
N LEU A 537 2.26 -23.60 11.91
CA LEU A 537 2.51 -22.68 10.76
C LEU A 537 2.96 -23.44 9.51
N ALA A 538 3.76 -24.48 9.66
CA ALA A 538 4.20 -25.32 8.55
C ALA A 538 3.03 -25.93 7.75
N THR A 539 1.90 -26.25 8.40
CA THR A 539 0.72 -26.78 7.70
C THR A 539 0.02 -25.72 6.87
N TYR A 540 -0.04 -24.46 7.34
CA TYR A 540 -0.57 -23.34 6.54
C TYR A 540 0.27 -23.14 5.29
N ARG A 541 1.60 -22.98 5.46
CA ARG A 541 2.55 -22.85 4.35
C ARG A 541 2.43 -23.99 3.34
N GLN A 542 2.43 -25.24 3.82
CA GLN A 542 2.34 -26.40 2.93
C GLN A 542 1.04 -26.41 2.13
N SER A 543 -0.08 -26.09 2.77
CA SER A 543 -1.39 -26.04 2.11
C SER A 543 -1.42 -24.95 1.03
N GLU A 544 -0.94 -23.76 1.33
CA GLU A 544 -0.86 -22.63 0.39
C GLU A 544 0.09 -22.94 -0.77
N LEU A 545 1.30 -23.41 -0.47
CA LEU A 545 2.29 -23.76 -1.49
C LEU A 545 1.84 -24.93 -2.38
N THR A 546 1.04 -25.85 -1.88
CA THR A 546 0.44 -26.91 -2.72
C THR A 546 -0.48 -26.31 -3.80
N GLN A 547 -1.30 -25.33 -3.44
CA GLN A 547 -2.15 -24.63 -4.39
C GLN A 547 -1.32 -23.76 -5.35
N MET A 548 -0.31 -23.06 -4.84
CA MET A 548 0.59 -22.24 -5.67
C MET A 548 1.41 -23.10 -6.65
N TYR A 549 1.82 -24.31 -6.25
CA TYR A 549 2.47 -25.24 -7.15
C TYR A 549 1.55 -25.60 -8.33
N ALA A 550 0.28 -25.92 -8.05
CA ALA A 550 -0.70 -26.17 -9.10
C ALA A 550 -0.92 -24.94 -10.01
N ASN A 551 -0.92 -23.73 -9.47
CA ASN A 551 -1.00 -22.52 -10.26
C ASN A 551 0.24 -22.30 -11.16
N PHE A 552 1.45 -22.55 -10.66
CA PHE A 552 2.68 -22.27 -11.40
C PHE A 552 3.04 -23.36 -12.43
N TYR A 553 2.71 -24.62 -12.17
CA TYR A 553 3.11 -25.75 -13.03
C TYR A 553 1.94 -26.43 -13.76
N GLY A 554 0.70 -26.24 -13.29
CA GLY A 554 -0.49 -26.92 -13.82
C GLY A 554 -1.50 -26.02 -14.51
N ASN A 555 -1.35 -24.70 -14.48
CA ASN A 555 -2.36 -23.77 -14.98
C ASN A 555 -1.75 -22.67 -15.86
N GLU A 556 -2.23 -22.55 -17.10
CA GLU A 556 -1.77 -21.51 -18.04
C GLU A 556 -2.29 -20.10 -17.70
N ASN A 557 -3.39 -19.97 -16.95
CA ASN A 557 -4.01 -18.68 -16.66
C ASN A 557 -3.03 -17.71 -15.95
N TYR A 558 -2.25 -18.20 -15.00
CA TYR A 558 -1.20 -17.41 -14.36
C TYR A 558 -0.16 -16.91 -15.37
N HIS A 559 0.32 -17.77 -16.25
CA HIS A 559 1.34 -17.43 -17.24
C HIS A 559 0.83 -16.39 -18.24
N ILE A 560 -0.44 -16.52 -18.67
CA ILE A 560 -1.11 -15.56 -19.55
C ILE A 560 -1.27 -14.21 -18.85
N ALA A 561 -1.81 -14.20 -17.62
CA ALA A 561 -2.03 -12.99 -16.85
C ALA A 561 -0.71 -12.24 -16.57
N ARG A 562 0.35 -12.98 -16.18
CA ARG A 562 1.69 -12.43 -15.95
C ARG A 562 2.27 -11.81 -17.23
N LYS A 563 2.23 -12.51 -18.37
CA LYS A 563 2.69 -11.98 -19.66
C LYS A 563 1.93 -10.72 -20.05
N ASN A 564 0.61 -10.73 -19.93
CA ASN A 564 -0.23 -9.57 -20.23
C ASN A 564 0.13 -8.38 -19.35
N PHE A 565 0.40 -8.60 -18.06
CA PHE A 565 0.83 -7.56 -17.13
C PHE A 565 2.20 -6.99 -17.50
N VAL A 566 3.21 -7.85 -17.71
CA VAL A 566 4.60 -7.44 -17.98
C VAL A 566 4.71 -6.72 -19.32
N TYR A 567 4.09 -7.27 -20.36
CA TYR A 567 4.14 -6.71 -21.72
C TYR A 567 3.05 -5.67 -21.99
N LYS A 568 2.17 -5.41 -21.03
CA LYS A 568 1.01 -4.51 -21.19
C LYS A 568 0.20 -4.84 -22.46
N THR A 569 -0.11 -6.11 -22.62
CA THR A 569 -0.98 -6.63 -23.67
C THR A 569 -2.35 -6.87 -23.05
N ASN A 570 -3.35 -6.15 -23.53
CA ASN A 570 -4.74 -6.38 -23.12
C ASN A 570 -5.44 -7.16 -24.22
N ASP A 571 -5.57 -8.46 -24.06
CA ASP A 571 -6.34 -9.30 -24.98
C ASP A 571 -7.87 -9.15 -24.78
N ASN A 572 -8.30 -8.60 -23.63
CA ASN A 572 -9.69 -8.33 -23.34
C ASN A 572 -9.93 -6.83 -23.25
N ASN A 573 -10.66 -6.27 -24.25
CA ASN A 573 -11.10 -4.88 -24.24
C ASN A 573 -12.20 -4.59 -23.21
N LYS A 574 -12.61 -5.57 -22.39
CA LYS A 574 -13.71 -5.44 -21.44
C LYS A 574 -13.20 -5.04 -20.05
N THR A 575 -13.95 -4.16 -19.43
CA THR A 575 -13.75 -3.84 -18.00
C THR A 575 -14.05 -5.08 -17.16
N PRO A 576 -13.18 -5.45 -16.19
CA PRO A 576 -13.46 -6.56 -15.27
C PRO A 576 -14.76 -6.34 -14.49
N GLU A 577 -15.61 -7.37 -14.42
CA GLU A 577 -16.94 -7.28 -13.82
C GLU A 577 -16.92 -6.88 -12.34
N ASN A 578 -15.89 -7.27 -11.60
CA ASN A 578 -15.76 -6.92 -10.19
C ASN A 578 -15.64 -5.39 -9.93
N ILE A 579 -15.14 -4.62 -10.90
CA ILE A 579 -15.10 -3.15 -10.83
C ILE A 579 -16.20 -2.49 -11.67
N ALA A 580 -16.66 -3.13 -12.75
CA ALA A 580 -17.79 -2.70 -13.57
C ALA A 580 -19.11 -3.26 -13.02
N ARG A 581 -19.43 -2.95 -11.77
CA ARG A 581 -20.61 -3.50 -11.07
C ARG A 581 -21.92 -3.30 -11.81
N HIS A 582 -22.04 -2.23 -12.63
CA HIS A 582 -23.20 -1.95 -13.46
C HIS A 582 -23.41 -2.96 -14.61
N ARG A 583 -22.43 -3.82 -14.87
CA ARG A 583 -22.50 -4.89 -15.86
C ARG A 583 -22.89 -6.25 -15.28
N GLN A 584 -22.96 -6.36 -13.95
CA GLN A 584 -23.41 -7.56 -13.27
C GLN A 584 -24.94 -7.71 -13.39
N ASN A 585 -25.40 -8.92 -13.70
CA ASN A 585 -26.85 -9.21 -13.87
C ASN A 585 -27.65 -9.21 -12.57
N ASP A 586 -26.99 -9.31 -11.42
CA ASP A 586 -27.62 -9.28 -10.10
C ASP A 586 -27.70 -7.82 -9.64
N GLY A 587 -28.89 -7.28 -9.74
CA GLY A 587 -29.20 -5.85 -9.62
C GLY A 587 -28.46 -5.11 -8.49
N LEU A 588 -28.28 -3.82 -8.72
CA LEU A 588 -27.68 -2.78 -7.85
C LEU A 588 -28.07 -2.81 -6.34
N THR A 589 -28.96 -3.72 -5.94
CA THR A 589 -29.49 -3.86 -4.57
C THR A 589 -28.50 -4.48 -3.59
N ASP A 590 -27.55 -5.32 -4.02
CA ASP A 590 -26.54 -5.93 -3.14
C ASP A 590 -25.37 -5.00 -2.80
N MET A 591 -25.27 -3.86 -3.45
CA MET A 591 -24.19 -2.89 -3.23
C MET A 591 -24.24 -2.20 -1.86
N LEU A 592 -25.34 -2.27 -1.15
CA LEU A 592 -25.52 -1.63 0.17
C LEU A 592 -25.06 -2.53 1.33
N SER A 593 -24.82 -3.83 1.11
CA SER A 593 -24.61 -4.80 2.19
C SER A 593 -23.21 -4.84 2.79
N LEU A 594 -22.19 -4.26 2.15
CA LEU A 594 -20.81 -4.18 2.67
C LEU A 594 -20.39 -2.76 3.07
N GLY A 595 -21.32 -1.80 2.98
CA GLY A 595 -21.11 -0.44 3.44
C GLY A 595 -20.84 -0.38 4.95
N SER A 596 -19.67 0.09 5.31
CA SER A 596 -19.34 0.73 6.58
C SER A 596 -19.48 -0.05 7.90
N MET A 597 -19.48 -1.38 7.96
CA MET A 597 -19.57 -2.06 9.25
C MET A 597 -18.19 -2.47 9.78
N TYR A 598 -17.85 -1.98 10.98
CA TYR A 598 -16.84 -2.60 11.82
C TYR A 598 -17.27 -4.03 12.12
N HIS A 599 -16.30 -4.95 12.20
CA HIS A 599 -16.56 -6.32 12.58
C HIS A 599 -15.56 -6.75 13.64
N PHE A 600 -16.06 -7.11 14.82
CA PHE A 600 -15.23 -7.54 15.93
C PHE A 600 -15.25 -9.06 16.03
N VAL A 601 -14.08 -9.68 16.02
CA VAL A 601 -13.93 -11.13 16.00
C VAL A 601 -13.32 -11.61 17.30
N TRP A 602 -14.04 -12.49 18.01
CA TRP A 602 -13.49 -13.22 19.15
C TRP A 602 -12.40 -14.18 18.67
N GLN A 603 -11.26 -14.18 19.35
CA GLN A 603 -10.15 -15.07 19.07
C GLN A 603 -9.99 -16.08 20.21
N GLY A 604 -9.76 -17.36 19.90
CA GLY A 604 -9.64 -18.41 20.91
C GLY A 604 -8.53 -18.17 21.93
N TYR A 605 -7.52 -17.39 21.60
CA TYR A 605 -6.45 -17.04 22.54
C TYR A 605 -6.83 -15.93 23.55
N TYR A 606 -8.01 -15.30 23.41
CA TYR A 606 -8.57 -14.44 24.47
C TYR A 606 -9.11 -15.26 25.64
N GLN A 607 -9.21 -16.59 25.47
CA GLN A 607 -9.81 -17.47 26.44
C GLN A 607 -9.01 -17.53 27.74
N MET A 608 -9.70 -17.31 28.85
CA MET A 608 -9.21 -17.47 30.21
C MET A 608 -9.47 -18.85 30.76
N SER A 609 -9.09 -19.12 32.01
CA SER A 609 -9.37 -20.41 32.66
C SER A 609 -10.77 -20.49 33.28
N ASP A 610 -11.52 -19.37 33.24
CA ASP A 610 -12.86 -19.25 33.80
C ASP A 610 -13.90 -19.19 32.68
N ALA A 611 -14.79 -20.18 32.62
CA ALA A 611 -15.79 -20.30 31.58
C ALA A 611 -16.87 -19.19 31.62
N LEU A 612 -17.13 -18.60 32.78
CA LEU A 612 -18.08 -17.51 32.92
C LEU A 612 -17.50 -16.20 32.33
N ILE A 613 -16.27 -15.90 32.69
CA ILE A 613 -15.54 -14.73 32.18
C ILE A 613 -15.37 -14.83 30.67
N ASP A 614 -14.96 -16.00 30.15
CA ASP A 614 -14.83 -16.24 28.72
C ASP A 614 -16.12 -15.99 27.95
N LYS A 615 -17.25 -16.46 28.49
CA LYS A 615 -18.55 -16.24 27.88
C LYS A 615 -18.93 -14.76 27.90
N GLN A 616 -18.70 -14.07 29.00
CA GLN A 616 -18.98 -12.64 29.13
C GLN A 616 -18.15 -11.82 28.12
N HIS A 617 -16.88 -12.16 27.95
CA HIS A 617 -16.03 -11.55 26.91
C HIS A 617 -16.60 -11.77 25.51
N GLN A 618 -17.00 -12.99 25.14
CA GLN A 618 -17.59 -13.29 23.83
C GLN A 618 -18.90 -12.52 23.58
N ASP A 619 -19.76 -12.45 24.61
CA ASP A 619 -21.05 -11.76 24.53
C ASP A 619 -20.86 -10.25 24.23
N ILE A 620 -19.80 -9.61 24.76
CA ILE A 620 -19.49 -8.21 24.49
C ILE A 620 -19.08 -8.01 23.02
N PHE A 621 -18.30 -8.93 22.41
CA PHE A 621 -17.98 -8.87 20.97
C PHE A 621 -19.26 -8.97 20.11
N ILE A 622 -20.19 -9.87 20.48
CA ILE A 622 -21.48 -10.03 19.81
C ILE A 622 -22.32 -8.76 19.93
N LEU A 623 -22.45 -8.20 21.12
CA LEU A 623 -23.23 -7.00 21.38
C LEU A 623 -22.63 -5.77 20.68
N ALA A 624 -21.31 -5.64 20.61
CA ALA A 624 -20.66 -4.57 19.87
C ALA A 624 -20.96 -4.66 18.36
N ASN A 625 -20.96 -5.87 17.79
CA ASN A 625 -21.36 -6.08 16.40
C ASN A 625 -22.86 -5.75 16.19
N GLN A 626 -23.74 -6.10 17.12
CA GLN A 626 -25.16 -5.73 17.07
C GLN A 626 -25.35 -4.22 17.15
N LEU A 627 -24.61 -3.53 18.02
CA LEU A 627 -24.69 -2.07 18.15
C LEU A 627 -24.32 -1.36 16.84
N ILE A 628 -23.21 -1.74 16.22
CA ILE A 628 -22.78 -1.10 14.96
C ILE A 628 -23.63 -1.49 13.74
N SER A 629 -24.36 -2.59 13.81
CA SER A 629 -25.32 -3.02 12.77
C SER A 629 -26.74 -2.48 12.99
N SER A 630 -26.99 -1.76 14.07
CA SER A 630 -28.29 -1.18 14.36
C SER A 630 -28.70 -0.13 13.32
N VAL A 631 -29.91 -0.26 12.80
CA VAL A 631 -30.47 0.61 11.75
C VAL A 631 -31.35 1.70 12.33
N SER A 632 -31.98 1.43 13.48
CA SER A 632 -32.87 2.36 14.16
C SER A 632 -32.25 2.96 15.42
N ARG A 633 -32.70 4.16 15.81
CA ARG A 633 -32.29 4.81 17.05
C ARG A 633 -32.72 4.02 18.29
N GLU A 634 -33.84 3.33 18.20
CA GLU A 634 -34.35 2.48 19.27
C GLU A 634 -33.43 1.26 19.49
N ASP A 635 -33.00 0.62 18.41
CA ASP A 635 -32.03 -0.49 18.47
C ASP A 635 -30.66 -0.02 18.99
N LEU A 636 -30.20 1.15 18.57
CA LEU A 636 -28.96 1.76 19.09
C LEU A 636 -29.00 1.96 20.59
N SER A 637 -30.08 2.62 21.10
CA SER A 637 -30.27 2.86 22.55
C SER A 637 -30.37 1.55 23.33
N LYS A 638 -31.07 0.56 22.79
CA LYS A 638 -31.19 -0.76 23.42
C LYS A 638 -29.84 -1.48 23.47
N ASN A 639 -29.12 -1.52 22.38
CA ASN A 639 -27.88 -2.27 22.27
C ASN A 639 -26.74 -1.64 23.09
N ILE A 640 -26.63 -0.30 23.18
CA ILE A 640 -25.66 0.36 24.06
C ILE A 640 -25.95 0.07 25.54
N GLN A 641 -27.23 0.08 25.95
CA GLN A 641 -27.61 -0.26 27.32
C GLN A 641 -27.25 -1.71 27.66
N LEU A 642 -27.48 -2.64 26.73
CA LEU A 642 -27.07 -4.04 26.90
C LEU A 642 -25.54 -4.18 27.07
N ILE A 643 -24.75 -3.50 26.25
CA ILE A 643 -23.29 -3.50 26.40
C ILE A 643 -22.89 -2.92 27.77
N CYS A 644 -23.42 -1.77 28.14
CA CYS A 644 -23.12 -1.15 29.44
C CYS A 644 -23.46 -2.07 30.63
N GLN A 645 -24.56 -2.80 30.54
CA GLN A 645 -24.97 -3.76 31.57
C GLN A 645 -23.98 -4.93 31.61
N HIS A 646 -23.70 -5.56 30.48
CA HIS A 646 -22.80 -6.71 30.41
C HIS A 646 -21.38 -6.40 30.86
N VAL A 647 -20.83 -5.23 30.47
CA VAL A 647 -19.48 -4.77 30.90
C VAL A 647 -19.44 -4.55 32.41
N LYS A 648 -20.51 -3.98 33.01
CA LYS A 648 -20.59 -3.82 34.45
C LYS A 648 -20.66 -5.14 35.20
N GLU A 649 -21.47 -6.08 34.71
CA GLU A 649 -21.61 -7.40 35.30
C GLU A 649 -20.30 -8.17 35.23
N HIS A 650 -19.60 -8.09 34.10
CA HIS A 650 -18.29 -8.68 33.90
C HIS A 650 -17.24 -8.10 34.88
N PHE A 651 -17.09 -6.77 34.92
CA PHE A 651 -16.12 -6.13 35.80
C PHE A 651 -16.38 -6.44 37.28
N ASN A 652 -17.64 -6.44 37.72
CA ASN A 652 -17.97 -6.81 39.06
C ASN A 652 -17.58 -8.28 39.39
N ALA A 653 -17.83 -9.21 38.45
CA ALA A 653 -17.48 -10.61 38.65
C ALA A 653 -15.97 -10.82 38.71
N GLU A 654 -15.22 -10.09 37.87
CA GLU A 654 -13.77 -10.18 37.82
C GLU A 654 -13.10 -9.50 39.04
N GLU A 655 -13.56 -8.31 39.42
CA GLU A 655 -13.12 -7.60 40.61
C GLU A 655 -13.38 -8.41 41.90
N ASP A 656 -14.54 -9.03 42.03
CA ASP A 656 -14.87 -9.95 43.13
C ASP A 656 -13.89 -11.14 43.18
N LEU A 657 -13.50 -11.67 42.02
CA LEU A 657 -12.56 -12.80 41.95
C LEU A 657 -11.14 -12.34 42.30
N MET A 658 -10.73 -11.15 41.84
CA MET A 658 -9.42 -10.56 42.17
C MET A 658 -9.29 -10.24 43.68
N GLU A 659 -10.35 -9.71 44.27
CA GLU A 659 -10.36 -9.41 45.73
C GLU A 659 -10.25 -10.70 46.56
N ARG A 660 -11.04 -11.74 46.24
CA ARG A 660 -10.98 -13.04 46.91
C ARG A 660 -9.64 -13.76 46.76
N THR A 661 -8.92 -13.46 45.69
CA THR A 661 -7.64 -14.13 45.39
C THR A 661 -6.44 -13.26 45.77
N ASP A 662 -6.65 -12.07 46.29
CA ASP A 662 -5.62 -11.13 46.76
C ASP A 662 -4.62 -10.74 45.64
N PHE A 663 -5.16 -10.37 44.47
CA PHE A 663 -4.38 -10.01 43.29
C PHE A 663 -3.65 -8.68 43.47
N GLN A 664 -2.32 -8.66 43.34
CA GLN A 664 -1.49 -7.52 43.68
C GLN A 664 -1.79 -6.25 42.86
N ASN A 665 -2.17 -6.40 41.59
CA ASN A 665 -2.48 -5.28 40.68
C ASN A 665 -3.95 -4.89 40.66
N TYR A 666 -4.76 -5.36 41.61
CA TYR A 666 -6.20 -5.10 41.70
C TYR A 666 -6.57 -3.61 41.55
N LYS A 667 -5.87 -2.70 42.22
CA LYS A 667 -6.19 -1.25 42.17
C LYS A 667 -5.98 -0.63 40.81
N GLU A 668 -5.00 -1.08 40.06
CA GLU A 668 -4.71 -0.59 38.69
C GLU A 668 -5.73 -1.15 37.68
N HIS A 669 -6.05 -2.42 37.79
CA HIS A 669 -7.07 -3.09 37.01
C HIS A 669 -8.45 -2.42 37.17
N VAL A 670 -8.89 -2.13 38.38
CA VAL A 670 -10.14 -1.37 38.67
C VAL A 670 -10.14 0.04 38.05
N ARG A 671 -8.97 0.70 37.93
CA ARG A 671 -8.88 1.99 37.23
C ARG A 671 -9.09 1.86 35.73
N GLU A 672 -8.58 0.78 35.12
CA GLU A 672 -8.83 0.49 33.71
C GLU A 672 -10.31 0.22 33.44
N HIS A 673 -10.98 -0.57 34.29
CA HIS A 673 -12.41 -0.79 34.26
C HIS A 673 -13.21 0.50 34.33
N SER A 674 -12.86 1.38 35.27
CA SER A 674 -13.50 2.70 35.42
C SER A 674 -13.35 3.56 34.15
N ALA A 675 -12.17 3.59 33.54
CA ALA A 675 -11.91 4.34 32.33
C ALA A 675 -12.70 3.76 31.12
N MET A 676 -12.91 2.45 31.06
CA MET A 676 -13.73 1.83 30.01
C MET A 676 -15.23 2.09 30.20
N LEU A 677 -15.72 2.08 31.43
CA LEU A 677 -17.10 2.45 31.72
C LEU A 677 -17.41 3.93 31.41
N GLU A 678 -16.45 4.81 31.68
CA GLU A 678 -16.55 6.22 31.29
C GLU A 678 -16.66 6.36 29.77
N LYS A 679 -15.85 5.61 29.01
CA LYS A 679 -15.89 5.62 27.54
C LYS A 679 -17.22 5.10 27.00
N LEU A 680 -17.81 4.06 27.59
CA LEU A 680 -19.15 3.59 27.22
C LEU A 680 -20.22 4.62 27.51
N SER A 681 -20.13 5.34 28.65
CA SER A 681 -21.03 6.44 28.98
C SER A 681 -20.95 7.59 27.98
N GLU A 682 -19.75 7.93 27.49
CA GLU A 682 -19.57 8.89 26.41
C GLU A 682 -20.26 8.46 25.12
N ILE A 683 -20.18 7.17 24.74
CA ILE A 683 -20.84 6.63 23.55
C ILE A 683 -22.36 6.70 23.72
N ASP A 684 -22.90 6.33 24.87
CA ASP A 684 -24.35 6.43 25.16
C ASP A 684 -24.85 7.89 25.06
N HIS A 685 -24.12 8.85 25.64
CA HIS A 685 -24.41 10.27 25.47
C HIS A 685 -24.37 10.75 24.03
N LYS A 686 -23.45 10.26 23.23
CA LYS A 686 -23.39 10.59 21.78
C LYS A 686 -24.56 9.99 21.01
N ILE A 687 -25.01 8.79 21.36
CA ILE A 687 -26.21 8.15 20.77
C ILE A 687 -27.47 8.99 21.12
N ILE A 688 -27.59 9.41 22.36
CA ILE A 688 -28.70 10.26 22.81
C ILE A 688 -28.77 11.61 22.07
N ASN A 689 -27.58 12.19 21.79
CA ASN A 689 -27.45 13.49 21.11
C ASN A 689 -27.36 13.40 19.59
N ASP A 690 -27.49 12.20 19.00
CA ASP A 690 -27.37 11.94 17.56
C ASP A 690 -26.00 12.30 16.94
N ASP A 691 -24.94 12.27 17.75
CA ASP A 691 -23.53 12.56 17.35
C ASP A 691 -22.61 11.33 17.43
N TRP A 692 -23.19 10.15 17.59
CA TRP A 692 -22.39 8.93 17.66
C TRP A 692 -21.86 8.51 16.29
N ARG A 693 -20.75 7.80 16.30
CA ARG A 693 -20.17 7.20 15.08
C ARG A 693 -19.65 5.80 15.39
N GLN A 694 -19.68 4.92 14.42
CA GLN A 694 -19.13 3.56 14.56
C GLN A 694 -17.66 3.54 15.05
N LYS A 695 -16.85 4.58 14.73
CA LYS A 695 -15.50 4.73 15.24
C LYS A 695 -15.42 4.76 16.77
N ASP A 696 -16.45 5.32 17.46
CA ASP A 696 -16.44 5.42 18.90
C ASP A 696 -16.52 4.03 19.54
N VAL A 697 -17.34 3.14 18.95
CA VAL A 697 -17.44 1.74 19.34
C VAL A 697 -16.12 1.00 19.02
N ARG A 698 -15.49 1.29 17.89
CA ARG A 698 -14.20 0.71 17.53
C ARG A 698 -13.11 1.05 18.54
N GLU A 699 -13.00 2.32 18.92
CA GLU A 699 -12.04 2.77 19.93
C GLU A 699 -12.26 2.08 21.29
N PHE A 700 -13.52 1.86 21.67
CA PHE A 700 -13.85 1.09 22.87
C PHE A 700 -13.42 -0.38 22.72
N MET A 701 -13.74 -1.05 21.61
CA MET A 701 -13.42 -2.45 21.40
C MET A 701 -11.90 -2.70 21.26
N ASP A 702 -11.13 -1.73 20.75
CA ASP A 702 -9.67 -1.83 20.76
C ASP A 702 -9.12 -1.80 22.18
N LYS A 703 -9.63 -0.92 23.05
CA LYS A 703 -9.28 -0.90 24.47
C LYS A 703 -9.73 -2.16 25.18
N TRP A 704 -10.94 -2.65 24.88
CA TRP A 704 -11.48 -3.89 25.42
C TRP A 704 -10.59 -5.10 25.10
N ARG A 705 -10.19 -5.23 23.82
CA ARG A 705 -9.28 -6.27 23.37
C ARG A 705 -7.92 -6.18 24.08
N ASP A 706 -7.37 -4.98 24.15
CA ASP A 706 -6.07 -4.76 24.81
C ASP A 706 -6.16 -5.06 26.32
N HIS A 707 -7.26 -4.76 26.97
CA HIS A 707 -7.52 -5.12 28.34
C HIS A 707 -7.53 -6.65 28.55
N ILE A 708 -8.29 -7.39 27.75
CA ILE A 708 -8.29 -8.88 27.78
C ILE A 708 -6.85 -9.42 27.62
N ILE A 709 -6.10 -8.92 26.62
CA ILE A 709 -4.79 -9.47 26.27
C ILE A 709 -3.74 -9.15 27.35
N TYR A 710 -3.79 -7.98 27.97
CA TYR A 710 -2.72 -7.55 28.87
C TYR A 710 -3.12 -7.67 30.35
N SER A 711 -4.29 -7.21 30.71
CA SER A 711 -4.72 -7.10 32.10
C SER A 711 -5.38 -8.40 32.60
N ASP A 712 -6.38 -8.90 31.90
CA ASP A 712 -7.09 -10.12 32.32
C ASP A 712 -6.23 -11.37 32.18
N MET A 713 -5.40 -11.43 31.11
CA MET A 713 -4.45 -12.54 30.95
C MET A 713 -3.35 -12.55 32.02
N ALA A 714 -2.94 -11.39 32.55
CA ALA A 714 -2.03 -11.31 33.68
C ALA A 714 -2.69 -11.86 34.94
N PHE A 715 -3.96 -11.52 35.18
CA PHE A 715 -4.75 -12.07 36.29
C PHE A 715 -4.97 -13.58 36.15
N ASN A 716 -5.30 -14.08 34.98
CA ASN A 716 -5.42 -15.51 34.69
C ASN A 716 -4.11 -16.27 34.98
N TYR A 717 -2.96 -15.69 34.67
CA TYR A 717 -1.66 -16.26 34.98
C TYR A 717 -1.44 -16.36 36.50
N PHE A 718 -1.81 -15.33 37.23
CA PHE A 718 -1.75 -15.31 38.69
C PHE A 718 -2.64 -16.42 39.30
N LEU A 719 -3.87 -16.56 38.82
CA LEU A 719 -4.80 -17.63 39.28
C LEU A 719 -4.24 -19.04 39.05
N LYS A 720 -3.64 -19.29 37.90
CA LYS A 720 -3.01 -20.60 37.58
C LYS A 720 -1.85 -20.93 38.51
N ASN A 721 -1.01 -19.93 38.80
CA ASN A 721 0.14 -20.13 39.70
C ASN A 721 -0.32 -20.35 41.16
N LYS A 722 -1.34 -19.63 41.62
CA LYS A 722 -1.91 -19.80 42.96
C LYS A 722 -2.56 -21.18 43.14
N ASN A 723 -3.21 -21.72 42.12
CA ASN A 723 -3.77 -23.07 42.13
C ASN A 723 -2.69 -24.17 42.11
N LEU A 724 -1.53 -23.91 41.55
CA LEU A 724 -0.37 -24.81 41.56
C LEU A 724 0.36 -24.85 42.90
N GLU A 725 0.31 -23.76 43.68
CA GLU A 725 0.89 -23.70 45.05
C GLU A 725 -0.04 -24.31 46.09
N SER A 726 -1.32 -24.46 45.78
CA SER A 726 -2.33 -25.05 46.66
C SER A 726 -2.64 -26.53 46.39
N ALA A 727 -2.07 -27.09 45.32
CA ALA A 727 -2.17 -28.52 44.93
C ALA A 727 -0.83 -29.25 45.19
#